data_f2cfd75e6a5ec930ca97c6778feb642f
#
_entry.id   f2cfd75e6a5ec930ca97c6778feb642f
#
_cell.length_a   1.000
_cell.length_b   1.000
_cell.length_c   1.000
_cell.angle_alpha   90.00
_cell.angle_beta   90.00
_cell.angle_gamma   90.00
#
_symmetry.space_group_name_H-M   'P 1'
#
loop_
_entity.id
_entity.type
_entity.pdbx_description
1 polymer ?
#
loop_
_entity_poly.entity_id
_entity_poly.type
_entity_poly.pdbx_seq_one_letter_code
_entity_poly.pdbx_strand_id
1 'polypeptide(L)'
;MDSIDTQFVTRRNAALQPGTLHAALLDRLTRTLGKNPDSATPRDIFDALSLAVREELTLRWLATQRRVSNAHVKRVCYFSVEYLPGRSLINALSSLDGDLVHEARTALKSMGFELEDVAAQEVDPGLGNGGLGRLAACFLDSMATLHYPAVGYGIRYDYGIFTQTIGTDGGQREVASSWLRLRNVWEAPISNVRYTVRFGGRSEAPAGAPVGDAHRWVDTNDIYAVGFDQLIPGNGGPTVNHLRLWSGRAITPFKIDAFNAGDYAAAVQDQLEAKNLSRVLYPDDSTPQGKELRLKQQYFFVSASLQDILGTHLSEGRSLASLPDSIAIQLNDTHPAVAIPELMRLLVDEHALSWEESWQITKAVFSYTNHTLLPEALESWPVSMLERLLPRHLEIIYLINQDFLRIVESAFPGDQERLRTMSIIDDGADRRVRMAHLAIVGCHKINGVAQLHSDLMRKHVFSGFAQVYPDRFINVTNGIAVRRWLKQSNPGLSALLTQHLGRSWENDLEELGRLNGAADDAEFRRQFRGIKHTNKQRLADEVMRRTGVEIGAHFLFDVQVKRIHEYKRQLLNLLYVVTRYRRIRENPNAETVPRAVIFAGKAAPGYAMAKAIIKLINNVARTIDSDDLARDKLRVAFLPDYDVSLAQKIMPAADLSQQISTAGMEASGTGNMKLALNGALTIGTLDGANIEIRDHVGAENIFIFGLTADEVAARRAAGYRPRGEIEANPELQSTLDLIASGFFSPGRPDDAKEVIERLLSDAEPYLVLADYAAYAEAQDRVDALYALEDQWSHKAVINCLNMGYFSSDRSIREYADRIWSVKPVI
;
A
#
# COMPACT_ATOMS: atom_id res chain seq x y z
N MET A 1 -0.57 14.76 -43.20
CA MET A 1 -1.19 14.47 -41.87
C MET A 1 -0.90 15.57 -40.83
N ASP A 2 -0.01 16.51 -41.14
CA ASP A 2 0.47 17.50 -40.13
C ASP A 2 -0.38 18.78 -39.97
N SER A 3 -1.32 19.06 -40.86
CA SER A 3 -2.11 20.30 -40.81
C SER A 3 -3.44 20.21 -40.05
N ILE A 4 -3.95 19.00 -39.80
CA ILE A 4 -5.19 18.78 -39.05
C ILE A 4 -4.92 18.78 -37.55
N ASP A 5 -3.72 18.33 -37.13
CA ASP A 5 -3.34 18.16 -35.72
C ASP A 5 -3.16 19.50 -34.98
N THR A 6 -2.59 20.52 -35.64
CA THR A 6 -2.30 21.80 -34.98
C THR A 6 -3.57 22.62 -34.71
N GLN A 7 -4.60 22.50 -35.54
CA GLN A 7 -5.87 23.23 -35.36
C GLN A 7 -6.77 22.57 -34.29
N PHE A 8 -6.69 21.24 -34.07
CA PHE A 8 -7.45 20.56 -33.02
C PHE A 8 -6.90 20.88 -31.64
N VAL A 9 -5.58 20.95 -31.49
CA VAL A 9 -4.91 21.29 -30.23
C VAL A 9 -5.10 22.78 -29.89
N THR A 10 -5.06 23.68 -30.87
CA THR A 10 -5.15 25.15 -30.61
C THR A 10 -6.58 25.61 -30.27
N ARG A 11 -7.62 24.92 -30.69
CA ARG A 11 -9.01 25.28 -30.36
C ARG A 11 -9.50 24.74 -28.99
N ARG A 12 -8.81 23.81 -28.35
CA ARG A 12 -9.20 23.21 -27.08
C ARG A 12 -8.27 23.53 -25.90
N ASN A 13 -7.13 24.17 -26.09
CA ASN A 13 -6.29 24.69 -25.00
C ASN A 13 -6.98 25.72 -24.09
N ALA A 14 -8.25 26.03 -24.35
CA ALA A 14 -9.06 26.95 -23.55
C ALA A 14 -9.95 26.25 -22.50
N ALA A 15 -9.95 24.90 -22.41
CA ALA A 15 -10.96 24.20 -21.61
C ALA A 15 -10.80 24.40 -20.09
N LEU A 16 -9.57 24.57 -19.58
CA LEU A 16 -9.33 24.86 -18.16
C LEU A 16 -8.29 25.96 -17.95
N GLN A 17 -8.44 27.09 -18.68
CA GLN A 17 -7.75 28.32 -18.28
C GLN A 17 -8.43 28.89 -17.03
N PRO A 18 -7.73 29.66 -16.18
CA PRO A 18 -8.33 30.34 -15.06
C PRO A 18 -9.64 31.06 -15.46
N GLY A 19 -10.73 30.73 -14.72
CA GLY A 19 -12.07 31.26 -14.99
C GLY A 19 -12.95 30.45 -15.96
N THR A 20 -12.47 29.33 -16.53
CA THR A 20 -13.25 28.51 -17.49
C THR A 20 -13.86 27.24 -16.90
N LEU A 21 -13.46 26.84 -15.68
CA LEU A 21 -13.89 25.60 -15.05
C LEU A 21 -15.42 25.53 -14.86
N HIS A 22 -16.06 26.65 -14.49
CA HIS A 22 -17.52 26.70 -14.34
C HIS A 22 -18.24 26.39 -15.67
N ALA A 23 -17.77 27.02 -16.78
CA ALA A 23 -18.36 26.77 -18.10
C ALA A 23 -18.14 25.32 -18.57
N ALA A 24 -16.95 24.73 -18.30
CA ALA A 24 -16.66 23.35 -18.61
C ALA A 24 -17.55 22.38 -17.79
N LEU A 25 -17.76 22.67 -16.49
CA LEU A 25 -18.65 21.90 -15.63
C LEU A 25 -20.09 21.92 -16.17
N LEU A 26 -20.63 23.08 -16.48
CA LEU A 26 -21.99 23.22 -17.03
C LEU A 26 -22.15 22.52 -18.39
N ASP A 27 -21.14 22.59 -19.25
CA ASP A 27 -21.15 21.90 -20.54
C ASP A 27 -21.18 20.36 -20.33
N ARG A 28 -20.35 19.82 -19.40
CA ARG A 28 -20.38 18.37 -19.09
C ARG A 28 -21.69 17.96 -18.43
N LEU A 29 -22.22 18.78 -17.53
CA LEU A 29 -23.51 18.50 -16.86
C LEU A 29 -24.65 18.42 -17.87
N THR A 30 -24.75 19.40 -18.76
CA THR A 30 -25.88 19.50 -19.70
C THR A 30 -25.71 18.60 -20.91
N ARG A 31 -24.58 18.64 -21.63
CA ARG A 31 -24.38 17.94 -22.90
C ARG A 31 -23.92 16.51 -22.76
N THR A 32 -23.07 16.22 -21.73
CA THR A 32 -22.53 14.86 -21.56
C THR A 32 -23.43 14.01 -20.65
N LEU A 33 -23.93 14.58 -19.55
CA LEU A 33 -24.75 13.86 -18.58
C LEU A 33 -26.26 14.04 -18.83
N GLY A 34 -26.67 15.02 -19.63
CA GLY A 34 -28.08 15.29 -19.94
C GLY A 34 -28.87 15.78 -18.72
N LYS A 35 -28.24 16.55 -17.82
CA LYS A 35 -28.82 17.00 -16.54
C LYS A 35 -29.14 18.49 -16.61
N ASN A 36 -30.29 18.86 -16.00
CA ASN A 36 -30.64 20.28 -15.80
C ASN A 36 -29.87 20.82 -14.59
N PRO A 37 -29.11 21.92 -14.70
CA PRO A 37 -28.38 22.55 -13.61
C PRO A 37 -29.25 22.86 -12.39
N ASP A 38 -30.50 23.29 -12.57
CA ASP A 38 -31.41 23.67 -11.47
C ASP A 38 -31.88 22.50 -10.60
N SER A 39 -31.74 21.26 -11.09
CA SER A 39 -32.18 20.05 -10.40
C SER A 39 -31.07 19.01 -10.24
N ALA A 40 -29.81 19.41 -10.50
CA ALA A 40 -28.66 18.52 -10.37
C ALA A 40 -28.39 18.14 -8.92
N THR A 41 -28.09 16.86 -8.70
CA THR A 41 -27.70 16.34 -7.38
C THR A 41 -26.18 16.55 -7.16
N PRO A 42 -25.68 16.50 -5.88
CA PRO A 42 -24.25 16.53 -5.62
C PRO A 42 -23.46 15.48 -6.42
N ARG A 43 -24.05 14.30 -6.69
CA ARG A 43 -23.44 13.26 -7.52
C ARG A 43 -23.35 13.67 -8.99
N ASP A 44 -24.38 14.26 -9.55
CA ASP A 44 -24.35 14.75 -10.94
C ASP A 44 -23.27 15.82 -11.12
N ILE A 45 -23.13 16.72 -10.16
CA ILE A 45 -22.10 17.75 -10.12
C ILE A 45 -20.70 17.14 -10.00
N PHE A 46 -20.52 16.13 -9.11
CA PHE A 46 -19.25 15.39 -9.01
C PHE A 46 -18.85 14.77 -10.35
N ASP A 47 -19.79 14.08 -11.01
CA ASP A 47 -19.51 13.42 -12.29
C ASP A 47 -19.16 14.45 -13.37
N ALA A 48 -19.87 15.60 -13.45
CA ALA A 48 -19.61 16.67 -14.42
C ALA A 48 -18.24 17.33 -14.20
N LEU A 49 -17.92 17.70 -12.95
CA LEU A 49 -16.64 18.30 -12.59
C LEU A 49 -15.48 17.35 -12.86
N SER A 50 -15.62 16.08 -12.45
CA SER A 50 -14.60 15.06 -12.69
C SER A 50 -14.35 14.81 -14.17
N LEU A 51 -15.40 14.82 -15.01
CA LEU A 51 -15.26 14.72 -16.47
C LEU A 51 -14.52 15.90 -17.07
N ALA A 52 -14.80 17.12 -16.63
CA ALA A 52 -14.11 18.33 -17.09
C ALA A 52 -12.60 18.29 -16.74
N VAL A 53 -12.28 17.93 -15.51
CA VAL A 53 -10.88 17.77 -15.05
C VAL A 53 -10.17 16.62 -15.78
N ARG A 54 -10.84 15.47 -15.98
CA ARG A 54 -10.24 14.34 -16.70
C ARG A 54 -9.94 14.67 -18.16
N GLU A 55 -10.74 15.51 -18.81
CA GLU A 55 -10.48 15.93 -20.18
C GLU A 55 -9.14 16.68 -20.29
N GLU A 56 -8.87 17.61 -19.37
CA GLU A 56 -7.58 18.30 -19.30
C GLU A 56 -6.42 17.33 -19.04
N LEU A 57 -6.59 16.41 -18.10
CA LEU A 57 -5.59 15.37 -17.84
C LEU A 57 -5.33 14.51 -19.09
N THR A 58 -6.35 14.20 -19.87
CA THR A 58 -6.22 13.41 -21.10
C THR A 58 -5.39 14.16 -22.16
N LEU A 59 -5.59 15.46 -22.32
CA LEU A 59 -4.80 16.28 -23.25
C LEU A 59 -3.32 16.31 -22.83
N ARG A 60 -3.03 16.48 -21.54
CA ARG A 60 -1.66 16.45 -21.00
C ARG A 60 -1.04 15.05 -21.12
N TRP A 61 -1.82 14.00 -20.89
CA TRP A 61 -1.37 12.62 -21.09
C TRP A 61 -0.96 12.35 -22.54
N LEU A 62 -1.78 12.74 -23.52
CA LEU A 62 -1.45 12.62 -24.94
C LEU A 62 -0.17 13.38 -25.30
N ALA A 63 0.00 14.59 -24.77
CA ALA A 63 1.24 15.35 -24.93
C ALA A 63 2.44 14.65 -24.30
N THR A 64 2.27 14.05 -23.11
CA THR A 64 3.30 13.25 -22.44
C THR A 64 3.70 12.05 -23.28
N GLN A 65 2.71 11.28 -23.80
CA GLN A 65 3.00 10.11 -24.64
C GLN A 65 3.80 10.49 -25.89
N ARG A 66 3.44 11.61 -26.58
CA ARG A 66 4.18 12.11 -27.75
C ARG A 66 5.62 12.48 -27.38
N ARG A 67 5.84 13.21 -26.26
CA ARG A 67 7.20 13.58 -25.82
C ARG A 67 8.06 12.35 -25.52
N VAL A 68 7.51 11.39 -24.79
CA VAL A 68 8.21 10.15 -24.42
C VAL A 68 8.56 9.31 -25.65
N SER A 69 7.61 9.18 -26.60
CA SER A 69 7.86 8.43 -27.85
C SER A 69 8.94 9.10 -28.71
N ASN A 70 8.86 10.43 -28.86
CA ASN A 70 9.84 11.18 -29.67
C ASN A 70 11.24 11.19 -29.06
N ALA A 71 11.34 11.23 -27.74
CA ALA A 71 12.61 11.25 -27.03
C ALA A 71 13.31 9.88 -26.98
N HIS A 72 12.62 8.81 -27.34
CA HIS A 72 13.13 7.43 -27.32
C HIS A 72 13.76 7.02 -25.98
N VAL A 73 13.21 7.51 -24.87
CA VAL A 73 13.74 7.28 -23.52
C VAL A 73 13.24 5.99 -22.91
N LYS A 74 13.98 5.53 -21.90
CA LYS A 74 13.63 4.37 -21.09
C LYS A 74 12.41 4.67 -20.23
N ARG A 75 11.45 3.74 -20.14
CA ARG A 75 10.21 3.83 -19.34
C ARG A 75 10.24 2.88 -18.16
N VAL A 76 9.63 3.29 -17.05
CA VAL A 76 9.42 2.43 -15.89
C VAL A 76 8.07 1.74 -15.98
N CYS A 77 8.04 0.42 -15.85
CA CYS A 77 6.83 -0.39 -15.73
C CYS A 77 6.75 -0.92 -14.29
N TYR A 78 5.83 -0.37 -13.49
CA TYR A 78 5.70 -0.72 -12.07
C TYR A 78 4.62 -1.79 -11.89
N PHE A 79 5.02 -3.01 -11.52
CA PHE A 79 4.12 -4.17 -11.40
C PHE A 79 3.69 -4.34 -9.95
N SER A 80 2.40 -4.20 -9.68
CA SER A 80 1.84 -4.41 -8.34
C SER A 80 0.45 -5.02 -8.39
N VAL A 81 0.18 -6.00 -7.52
CA VAL A 81 -1.18 -6.57 -7.38
C VAL A 81 -2.15 -5.62 -6.71
N GLU A 82 -1.66 -4.58 -6.01
CA GLU A 82 -2.48 -3.59 -5.36
C GLU A 82 -1.99 -2.17 -5.59
N TYR A 83 -2.94 -1.25 -5.73
CA TYR A 83 -2.73 0.19 -5.73
C TYR A 83 -3.78 0.84 -4.85
N LEU A 84 -3.37 1.70 -3.93
CA LEU A 84 -4.28 2.39 -3.00
C LEU A 84 -4.22 3.92 -3.23
N PRO A 85 -4.79 4.43 -4.35
CA PRO A 85 -4.66 5.84 -4.72
C PRO A 85 -5.49 6.78 -3.83
N GLY A 86 -6.62 6.32 -3.27
CA GLY A 86 -7.62 7.16 -2.64
C GLY A 86 -8.44 7.96 -3.68
N ARG A 87 -9.21 8.94 -3.23
CA ARG A 87 -10.05 9.78 -4.09
C ARG A 87 -9.21 10.62 -5.05
N SER A 88 -9.71 10.79 -6.27
CA SER A 88 -8.99 11.40 -7.39
C SER A 88 -9.31 12.87 -7.61
N LEU A 89 -10.54 13.34 -7.34
CA LEU A 89 -11.00 14.69 -7.69
C LEU A 89 -10.10 15.80 -7.11
N ILE A 90 -9.94 15.83 -5.79
CA ILE A 90 -9.11 16.85 -5.13
C ILE A 90 -7.64 16.70 -5.52
N ASN A 91 -7.16 15.46 -5.69
CA ASN A 91 -5.80 15.21 -6.15
C ASN A 91 -5.55 15.79 -7.54
N ALA A 92 -6.47 15.57 -8.47
CA ALA A 92 -6.38 16.07 -9.83
C ALA A 92 -6.44 17.60 -9.87
N LEU A 93 -7.42 18.21 -9.18
CA LEU A 93 -7.55 19.67 -9.08
C LEU A 93 -6.30 20.34 -8.50
N SER A 94 -5.71 19.75 -7.45
CA SER A 94 -4.53 20.31 -6.79
C SER A 94 -3.21 20.06 -7.52
N SER A 95 -3.19 19.11 -8.48
CA SER A 95 -2.00 18.77 -9.27
C SER A 95 -1.92 19.58 -10.58
N LEU A 96 -3.04 20.14 -11.06
CA LEU A 96 -3.08 20.99 -12.24
C LEU A 96 -2.59 22.41 -11.91
N ASP A 97 -2.14 23.14 -12.94
CA ASP A 97 -1.65 24.51 -12.79
C ASP A 97 -2.77 25.47 -12.35
N GLY A 98 -2.38 26.52 -11.66
CA GLY A 98 -3.30 27.53 -11.15
C GLY A 98 -3.93 27.10 -9.82
N ASP A 99 -4.92 27.86 -9.37
CA ASP A 99 -5.69 27.57 -8.17
C ASP A 99 -7.06 26.98 -8.51
N LEU A 100 -7.03 25.82 -9.22
CA LEU A 100 -8.26 25.14 -9.64
C LEU A 100 -9.10 24.62 -8.47
N VAL A 101 -8.51 24.39 -7.32
CA VAL A 101 -9.27 24.05 -6.09
C VAL A 101 -10.13 25.25 -5.67
N HIS A 102 -9.56 26.45 -5.69
CA HIS A 102 -10.29 27.68 -5.37
C HIS A 102 -11.35 28.01 -6.44
N GLU A 103 -11.01 27.85 -7.73
CA GLU A 103 -11.98 28.01 -8.81
C GLU A 103 -13.16 27.03 -8.70
N ALA A 104 -12.87 25.75 -8.43
CA ALA A 104 -13.91 24.73 -8.22
C ALA A 104 -14.82 25.11 -7.05
N ARG A 105 -14.24 25.56 -5.92
CA ARG A 105 -15.00 26.04 -4.77
C ARG A 105 -15.91 27.22 -5.13
N THR A 106 -15.39 28.21 -5.85
CA THR A 106 -16.15 29.40 -6.28
C THR A 106 -17.26 29.02 -7.25
N ALA A 107 -16.97 28.19 -8.26
CA ALA A 107 -17.95 27.72 -9.23
C ALA A 107 -19.08 26.92 -8.57
N LEU A 108 -18.74 25.98 -7.69
CA LEU A 108 -19.72 25.17 -6.99
C LEU A 108 -20.60 25.99 -6.05
N LYS A 109 -20.00 26.94 -5.32
CA LYS A 109 -20.75 27.82 -4.42
C LYS A 109 -21.77 28.68 -5.17
N SER A 110 -21.44 29.14 -6.39
CA SER A 110 -22.41 29.88 -7.23
C SER A 110 -23.60 29.03 -7.69
N MET A 111 -23.46 27.70 -7.64
CA MET A 111 -24.50 26.69 -7.93
C MET A 111 -25.19 26.14 -6.66
N GLY A 112 -24.82 26.63 -5.47
CA GLY A 112 -25.40 26.19 -4.20
C GLY A 112 -24.77 24.91 -3.62
N PHE A 113 -23.56 24.52 -4.04
CA PHE A 113 -22.86 23.32 -3.55
C PHE A 113 -21.54 23.68 -2.84
N GLU A 114 -21.17 22.89 -1.83
CA GLU A 114 -19.83 22.96 -1.24
C GLU A 114 -18.92 21.89 -1.87
N LEU A 115 -17.65 22.24 -2.11
CA LEU A 115 -16.68 21.34 -2.75
C LEU A 115 -16.47 20.06 -1.96
N GLU A 116 -16.51 20.16 -0.64
CA GLU A 116 -16.36 19.04 0.29
C GLU A 116 -17.50 18.01 0.14
N ASP A 117 -18.74 18.48 0.00
CA ASP A 117 -19.93 17.63 -0.18
C ASP A 117 -19.92 16.95 -1.56
N VAL A 118 -19.47 17.67 -2.57
CA VAL A 118 -19.29 17.13 -3.94
C VAL A 118 -18.17 16.09 -3.95
N ALA A 119 -17.02 16.40 -3.36
CA ALA A 119 -15.90 15.46 -3.27
C ALA A 119 -16.22 14.22 -2.41
N ALA A 120 -17.14 14.34 -1.45
CA ALA A 120 -17.60 13.21 -0.64
C ALA A 120 -18.43 12.18 -1.43
N GLN A 121 -18.90 12.53 -2.63
CA GLN A 121 -19.60 11.59 -3.53
C GLN A 121 -18.64 10.56 -4.16
N GLU A 122 -17.32 10.82 -4.13
CA GLU A 122 -16.32 9.88 -4.59
C GLU A 122 -16.05 8.82 -3.53
N VAL A 123 -16.09 7.55 -3.93
CA VAL A 123 -15.75 6.40 -3.09
C VAL A 123 -14.27 6.06 -3.31
N ASP A 124 -13.54 5.75 -2.24
CA ASP A 124 -12.15 5.28 -2.35
C ASP A 124 -12.11 3.99 -3.17
N PRO A 125 -11.28 3.88 -4.22
CA PRO A 125 -11.16 2.65 -4.99
C PRO A 125 -10.65 1.50 -4.12
N GLY A 126 -11.35 0.37 -4.15
CA GLY A 126 -10.99 -0.84 -3.41
C GLY A 126 -9.77 -1.61 -3.97
N LEU A 127 -8.87 -0.94 -4.67
CA LEU A 127 -7.77 -1.54 -5.44
C LEU A 127 -6.53 -1.87 -4.61
N GLY A 128 -6.53 -1.57 -3.31
CA GLY A 128 -5.41 -1.83 -2.40
C GLY A 128 -5.87 -2.04 -0.96
N ASN A 129 -5.01 -2.64 -0.15
CA ASN A 129 -5.30 -2.97 1.25
C ASN A 129 -4.51 -2.13 2.25
N GLY A 130 -3.22 -1.89 1.99
CA GLY A 130 -2.34 -1.30 3.01
C GLY A 130 -1.11 -0.60 2.47
N GLY A 131 0.02 -0.74 3.20
CA GLY A 131 1.27 -0.04 2.93
C GLY A 131 1.83 -0.27 1.54
N LEU A 132 1.79 -1.52 1.05
CA LEU A 132 2.30 -1.90 -0.28
C LEU A 132 1.57 -1.16 -1.40
N GLY A 133 0.23 -1.20 -1.41
CA GLY A 133 -0.58 -0.53 -2.43
C GLY A 133 -0.53 0.99 -2.30
N ARG A 134 -0.42 1.53 -1.07
CA ARG A 134 -0.25 2.97 -0.89
C ARG A 134 1.14 3.46 -1.34
N LEU A 135 2.20 2.67 -1.11
CA LEU A 135 3.54 2.97 -1.62
C LEU A 135 3.53 3.03 -3.16
N ALA A 136 2.95 2.03 -3.81
CA ALA A 136 2.80 2.00 -5.27
C ALA A 136 2.10 3.27 -5.80
N ALA A 137 1.01 3.71 -5.14
CA ALA A 137 0.32 4.94 -5.50
C ALA A 137 1.17 6.21 -5.25
N CYS A 138 1.96 6.28 -4.16
CA CYS A 138 2.90 7.36 -3.91
C CYS A 138 4.01 7.42 -4.97
N PHE A 139 4.51 6.26 -5.39
CA PHE A 139 5.56 6.18 -6.41
C PHE A 139 5.07 6.61 -7.79
N LEU A 140 3.83 6.25 -8.18
CA LEU A 140 3.24 6.77 -9.43
C LEU A 140 3.08 8.30 -9.39
N ASP A 141 2.61 8.86 -8.27
CA ASP A 141 2.54 10.32 -8.06
C ASP A 141 3.90 10.98 -8.22
N SER A 142 4.93 10.43 -7.55
CA SER A 142 6.30 10.95 -7.59
C SER A 142 6.94 10.83 -8.97
N MET A 143 6.75 9.70 -9.66
CA MET A 143 7.28 9.53 -11.03
C MET A 143 6.67 10.55 -11.98
N ALA A 144 5.36 10.83 -11.89
CA ALA A 144 4.71 11.85 -12.69
C ALA A 144 5.20 13.26 -12.33
N THR A 145 5.34 13.58 -11.04
CA THR A 145 5.81 14.87 -10.55
C THR A 145 7.26 15.17 -10.97
N LEU A 146 8.10 14.14 -10.95
CA LEU A 146 9.52 14.23 -11.33
C LEU A 146 9.76 14.02 -12.84
N HIS A 147 8.70 13.95 -13.63
CA HIS A 147 8.74 13.79 -15.09
C HIS A 147 9.38 12.48 -15.59
N TYR A 148 9.40 11.44 -14.77
CA TYR A 148 9.83 10.10 -15.22
C TYR A 148 8.69 9.42 -16.00
N PRO A 149 8.95 8.94 -17.21
CA PRO A 149 7.98 8.17 -17.98
C PRO A 149 7.67 6.86 -17.28
N ALA A 150 6.42 6.66 -16.89
CA ALA A 150 6.03 5.47 -16.13
C ALA A 150 4.63 4.98 -16.46
N VAL A 151 4.45 3.64 -16.35
CA VAL A 151 3.15 2.97 -16.40
C VAL A 151 3.05 2.04 -15.19
N GLY A 152 1.98 2.19 -14.40
CA GLY A 152 1.62 1.21 -13.41
C GLY A 152 0.80 0.08 -14.03
N TYR A 153 1.05 -1.17 -13.63
CA TYR A 153 0.29 -2.33 -14.09
C TYR A 153 -0.27 -3.13 -12.92
N GLY A 154 -1.55 -3.48 -12.97
CA GLY A 154 -2.22 -4.27 -11.94
C GLY A 154 -3.55 -4.86 -12.40
N ILE A 155 -4.41 -5.20 -11.45
CA ILE A 155 -5.73 -5.79 -11.68
C ILE A 155 -6.83 -4.77 -11.33
N ARG A 156 -7.84 -4.66 -12.20
CA ARG A 156 -9.06 -3.91 -11.95
C ARG A 156 -10.04 -4.79 -11.20
N TYR A 157 -9.97 -4.75 -9.88
CA TYR A 157 -10.87 -5.52 -9.04
C TYR A 157 -12.28 -4.93 -9.03
N ASP A 158 -13.29 -5.73 -9.36
CA ASP A 158 -14.67 -5.27 -9.38
C ASP A 158 -15.18 -4.91 -7.97
N TYR A 159 -14.80 -5.70 -6.95
CA TYR A 159 -15.14 -5.48 -5.54
C TYR A 159 -13.93 -5.08 -4.69
N GLY A 160 -12.72 -5.34 -5.18
CA GLY A 160 -11.47 -4.99 -4.50
C GLY A 160 -11.29 -5.64 -3.14
N ILE A 161 -10.76 -4.85 -2.17
CA ILE A 161 -10.76 -5.24 -0.77
C ILE A 161 -12.15 -4.99 -0.17
N PHE A 162 -12.58 -5.84 0.77
CA PHE A 162 -13.89 -5.71 1.41
C PHE A 162 -14.05 -4.39 2.19
N THR A 163 -15.27 -3.94 2.33
CA THR A 163 -15.69 -2.92 3.30
C THR A 163 -15.83 -3.58 4.67
N GLN A 164 -15.16 -3.00 5.68
CA GLN A 164 -15.22 -3.50 7.06
C GLN A 164 -16.37 -2.84 7.82
N THR A 165 -17.21 -3.66 8.44
CA THR A 165 -18.19 -3.23 9.43
C THR A 165 -17.93 -3.95 10.75
N ILE A 166 -18.40 -3.35 11.86
CA ILE A 166 -18.32 -3.96 13.20
C ILE A 166 -19.73 -4.44 13.60
N GLY A 167 -19.83 -5.71 13.91
CA GLY A 167 -21.06 -6.31 14.40
C GLY A 167 -21.40 -5.86 15.82
N THR A 168 -22.64 -6.12 16.26
CA THR A 168 -23.10 -5.83 17.64
C THR A 168 -22.29 -6.57 18.70
N ASP A 169 -21.64 -7.67 18.31
CA ASP A 169 -20.73 -8.43 19.14
C ASP A 169 -19.31 -7.83 19.23
N GLY A 170 -19.04 -6.74 18.53
CA GLY A 170 -17.73 -6.10 18.44
C GLY A 170 -16.78 -6.70 17.40
N GLY A 171 -17.18 -7.78 16.72
CA GLY A 171 -16.36 -8.47 15.73
C GLY A 171 -16.41 -7.83 14.34
N GLN A 172 -15.34 -8.00 13.57
CA GLN A 172 -15.27 -7.60 12.16
C GLN A 172 -16.24 -8.43 11.31
N ARG A 173 -16.94 -7.74 10.40
CA ARG A 173 -17.72 -8.31 9.29
C ARG A 173 -17.20 -7.76 7.97
N GLU A 174 -17.10 -8.63 6.97
CA GLU A 174 -16.67 -8.27 5.62
C GLU A 174 -17.89 -8.13 4.71
N VAL A 175 -17.99 -7.02 4.01
CA VAL A 175 -19.03 -6.74 3.02
C VAL A 175 -18.35 -6.40 1.69
N ALA A 176 -18.93 -6.82 0.57
CA ALA A 176 -18.38 -6.47 -0.74
C ALA A 176 -18.30 -4.94 -0.91
N SER A 177 -17.15 -4.44 -1.34
CA SER A 177 -17.00 -3.02 -1.63
C SER A 177 -17.87 -2.62 -2.82
N SER A 178 -18.46 -1.44 -2.75
CA SER A 178 -19.35 -0.91 -3.79
C SER A 178 -18.72 0.18 -4.63
N TRP A 179 -17.37 0.29 -4.66
CA TRP A 179 -16.67 1.39 -5.34
C TRP A 179 -16.96 1.51 -6.84
N LEU A 180 -17.36 0.39 -7.51
CA LEU A 180 -17.80 0.37 -8.91
C LEU A 180 -19.33 0.27 -9.08
N ARG A 181 -20.10 0.39 -8.01
CA ARG A 181 -21.57 0.33 -8.09
C ARG A 181 -22.14 1.43 -8.98
N LEU A 182 -21.52 2.59 -8.93
CA LEU A 182 -21.81 3.71 -9.82
C LEU A 182 -20.67 3.84 -10.84
N ARG A 183 -20.92 4.57 -11.93
CA ARG A 183 -19.90 4.84 -12.95
C ARG A 183 -18.64 5.42 -12.31
N ASN A 184 -17.50 4.84 -12.58
CA ASN A 184 -16.20 5.44 -12.27
C ASN A 184 -15.81 6.37 -13.42
N VAL A 185 -15.82 7.68 -13.17
CA VAL A 185 -15.50 8.71 -14.17
C VAL A 185 -14.01 8.81 -14.46
N TRP A 186 -13.13 8.25 -13.58
CA TRP A 186 -11.68 8.40 -13.68
C TRP A 186 -11.01 7.35 -14.55
N GLU A 187 -11.68 6.25 -14.86
CA GLU A 187 -11.16 5.20 -15.73
C GLU A 187 -11.72 5.29 -17.15
N ALA A 188 -10.89 4.91 -18.13
CA ALA A 188 -11.32 4.75 -19.51
C ALA A 188 -11.04 3.33 -19.97
N PRO A 189 -12.03 2.58 -20.48
CA PRO A 189 -11.78 1.30 -21.14
C PRO A 189 -11.05 1.56 -22.46
N ILE A 190 -9.97 0.80 -22.70
CA ILE A 190 -9.20 0.88 -23.92
C ILE A 190 -9.60 -0.29 -24.81
N SER A 191 -10.58 -0.09 -25.68
CA SER A 191 -11.24 -1.16 -26.44
C SER A 191 -10.34 -1.95 -27.37
N ASN A 192 -9.22 -1.36 -27.81
CA ASN A 192 -8.22 -1.99 -28.68
C ASN A 192 -7.06 -2.63 -27.92
N VAL A 193 -6.97 -2.49 -26.58
CA VAL A 193 -5.96 -3.13 -25.74
C VAL A 193 -6.55 -4.37 -25.09
N ARG A 194 -6.31 -5.50 -25.73
CA ARG A 194 -6.81 -6.80 -25.31
C ARG A 194 -5.77 -7.88 -25.62
N TYR A 195 -5.44 -8.67 -24.58
CA TYR A 195 -4.46 -9.75 -24.68
C TYR A 195 -5.06 -11.07 -24.23
N THR A 196 -4.63 -12.16 -24.88
CA THR A 196 -5.02 -13.52 -24.48
C THR A 196 -4.08 -14.03 -23.41
N VAL A 197 -4.63 -14.42 -22.26
CA VAL A 197 -3.89 -15.07 -21.17
C VAL A 197 -4.32 -16.53 -21.11
N ARG A 198 -3.35 -17.45 -21.15
CA ARG A 198 -3.56 -18.89 -21.23
C ARG A 198 -3.33 -19.57 -19.89
N PHE A 199 -4.11 -20.59 -19.57
CA PHE A 199 -3.97 -21.41 -18.37
C PHE A 199 -4.11 -22.90 -18.72
N GLY A 200 -3.49 -23.77 -17.92
CA GLY A 200 -3.62 -25.23 -18.07
C GLY A 200 -2.99 -25.77 -19.34
N GLY A 201 -3.61 -26.79 -19.91
CA GLY A 201 -3.09 -27.44 -21.12
C GLY A 201 -1.76 -28.16 -20.89
N ARG A 202 -0.97 -28.26 -21.95
CA ARG A 202 0.35 -28.91 -21.90
C ARG A 202 1.38 -28.17 -22.79
N SER A 203 2.64 -28.31 -22.43
CA SER A 203 3.78 -27.86 -23.23
C SER A 203 4.20 -28.96 -24.21
N GLU A 204 4.36 -28.65 -25.47
CA GLU A 204 4.82 -29.56 -26.52
C GLU A 204 6.13 -29.08 -27.12
N ALA A 205 7.21 -29.84 -26.90
CA ALA A 205 8.48 -29.61 -27.56
C ALA A 205 8.43 -30.11 -29.03
N PRO A 206 9.07 -29.40 -29.99
CA PRO A 206 9.31 -29.94 -31.29
C PRO A 206 10.15 -31.23 -31.21
N ALA A 207 9.88 -32.20 -32.10
CA ALA A 207 10.62 -33.47 -32.10
C ALA A 207 12.14 -33.24 -32.29
N GLY A 208 12.94 -33.69 -31.30
CA GLY A 208 14.39 -33.54 -31.31
C GLY A 208 14.91 -32.16 -30.91
N ALA A 209 14.05 -31.25 -30.41
CA ALA A 209 14.46 -29.93 -29.94
C ALA A 209 15.39 -30.05 -28.72
N PRO A 210 16.49 -29.28 -28.66
CA PRO A 210 17.27 -29.12 -27.43
C PRO A 210 16.44 -28.60 -26.23
N VAL A 211 16.90 -28.89 -25.05
CA VAL A 211 16.34 -28.32 -23.82
C VAL A 211 16.52 -26.78 -23.83
N GLY A 212 15.42 -26.04 -23.68
CA GLY A 212 15.43 -24.58 -23.76
C GLY A 212 14.99 -23.98 -25.08
N ASP A 213 14.72 -24.80 -26.11
CA ASP A 213 14.12 -24.33 -27.34
C ASP A 213 12.64 -23.95 -27.23
N ALA A 214 12.11 -23.32 -28.27
CA ALA A 214 10.72 -22.91 -28.33
C ALA A 214 9.75 -24.11 -28.24
N HIS A 215 8.76 -23.99 -27.36
CA HIS A 215 7.68 -24.94 -27.17
C HIS A 215 6.34 -24.39 -27.66
N ARG A 216 5.40 -25.26 -27.97
CA ARG A 216 4.01 -24.90 -28.21
C ARG A 216 3.19 -25.16 -26.94
N TRP A 217 2.47 -24.16 -26.47
CA TRP A 217 1.53 -24.35 -25.37
C TRP A 217 0.13 -24.58 -25.93
N VAL A 218 -0.39 -25.79 -25.78
CA VAL A 218 -1.62 -26.28 -26.39
C VAL A 218 -2.67 -26.72 -25.39
N ASP A 219 -3.91 -26.86 -25.84
CA ASP A 219 -5.08 -27.28 -25.06
C ASP A 219 -5.33 -26.39 -23.84
N THR A 220 -5.08 -25.10 -23.99
CA THR A 220 -5.18 -24.09 -22.94
C THR A 220 -6.61 -23.60 -22.72
N ASN A 221 -6.91 -23.18 -21.50
CA ASN A 221 -8.08 -22.37 -21.18
C ASN A 221 -7.69 -20.88 -21.31
N ASP A 222 -8.22 -20.24 -22.33
CA ASP A 222 -7.85 -18.89 -22.72
C ASP A 222 -8.85 -17.86 -22.20
N ILE A 223 -8.31 -16.74 -21.65
CA ILE A 223 -9.09 -15.62 -21.11
C ILE A 223 -8.56 -14.32 -21.70
N TYR A 224 -9.46 -13.39 -22.06
CA TYR A 224 -9.06 -12.04 -22.43
C TYR A 224 -8.78 -11.17 -21.20
N ALA A 225 -7.65 -10.49 -21.21
CA ALA A 225 -7.35 -9.35 -20.35
C ALA A 225 -7.66 -8.06 -21.12
N VAL A 226 -8.59 -7.26 -20.60
CA VAL A 226 -9.00 -5.97 -21.19
C VAL A 226 -8.48 -4.84 -20.31
N GLY A 227 -7.79 -3.86 -20.92
CA GLY A 227 -7.16 -2.74 -20.22
C GLY A 227 -8.13 -1.62 -19.87
N PHE A 228 -7.93 -1.04 -18.70
CA PHE A 228 -8.58 0.20 -18.23
C PHE A 228 -7.48 1.14 -17.74
N ASP A 229 -7.43 2.36 -18.28
CA ASP A 229 -6.42 3.34 -17.90
C ASP A 229 -7.01 4.39 -16.96
N GLN A 230 -6.29 4.66 -15.87
CA GLN A 230 -6.50 5.77 -14.95
C GLN A 230 -5.31 6.73 -15.04
N LEU A 231 -5.57 8.02 -15.24
CA LEU A 231 -4.54 9.03 -15.40
C LEU A 231 -3.93 9.45 -14.06
N ILE A 232 -2.61 9.62 -14.02
CA ILE A 232 -1.83 9.98 -12.84
C ILE A 232 -1.09 11.29 -13.11
N PRO A 233 -1.63 12.44 -12.67
CA PRO A 233 -0.98 13.75 -12.90
C PRO A 233 0.23 13.97 -11.98
N GLY A 234 1.27 14.60 -12.49
CA GLY A 234 2.34 15.21 -11.71
C GLY A 234 1.93 16.59 -11.18
N ASN A 235 2.48 17.00 -10.04
CA ASN A 235 2.14 18.27 -9.38
C ASN A 235 2.72 19.47 -10.12
N GLY A 236 1.85 20.34 -10.65
CA GLY A 236 2.22 21.58 -11.32
C GLY A 236 3.02 21.41 -12.61
N GLY A 237 3.13 20.19 -13.13
CA GLY A 237 3.95 19.88 -14.31
C GLY A 237 3.15 19.40 -15.52
N PRO A 238 3.80 19.33 -16.70
CA PRO A 238 3.15 18.91 -17.94
C PRO A 238 2.99 17.40 -18.06
N THR A 239 3.54 16.62 -17.10
CA THR A 239 3.59 15.15 -17.20
C THR A 239 2.36 14.52 -16.56
N VAL A 240 1.69 13.66 -17.31
CA VAL A 240 0.63 12.78 -16.84
C VAL A 240 0.99 11.36 -17.25
N ASN A 241 1.21 10.49 -16.27
CA ASN A 241 1.39 9.06 -16.46
C ASN A 241 0.04 8.34 -16.38
N HIS A 242 0.03 7.01 -16.44
CA HIS A 242 -1.21 6.24 -16.25
C HIS A 242 -0.98 4.95 -15.47
N LEU A 243 -2.07 4.47 -14.89
CA LEU A 243 -2.19 3.17 -14.27
C LEU A 243 -3.09 2.31 -15.13
N ARG A 244 -2.55 1.23 -15.71
CA ARG A 244 -3.28 0.25 -16.53
C ARG A 244 -3.69 -0.94 -15.69
N LEU A 245 -5.00 -1.15 -15.59
CA LEU A 245 -5.60 -2.19 -14.80
C LEU A 245 -6.32 -3.20 -15.70
N TRP A 246 -6.06 -4.49 -15.48
CA TRP A 246 -6.61 -5.56 -16.28
C TRP A 246 -7.89 -6.14 -15.70
N SER A 247 -8.90 -6.34 -16.55
CA SER A 247 -10.16 -7.02 -16.21
C SER A 247 -10.34 -8.27 -17.06
N GLY A 248 -10.64 -9.39 -16.42
CA GLY A 248 -10.89 -10.68 -17.08
C GLY A 248 -12.21 -10.70 -17.85
N ARG A 249 -12.18 -11.22 -19.10
CA ARG A 249 -13.33 -11.44 -19.96
C ARG A 249 -13.23 -12.80 -20.62
N ALA A 250 -14.37 -13.49 -20.72
CA ALA A 250 -14.44 -14.74 -21.48
C ALA A 250 -14.24 -14.50 -22.97
N ILE A 251 -13.59 -15.43 -23.67
CA ILE A 251 -13.49 -15.44 -25.14
C ILE A 251 -14.87 -15.66 -25.75
N THR A 252 -15.61 -16.63 -25.20
CA THR A 252 -17.01 -16.88 -25.57
C THR A 252 -17.92 -16.40 -24.43
N PRO A 253 -18.42 -15.15 -24.51
CA PRO A 253 -19.06 -14.54 -23.36
C PRO A 253 -20.43 -15.15 -23.02
N PHE A 254 -21.09 -15.82 -24.00
CA PHE A 254 -22.44 -16.35 -23.81
C PHE A 254 -22.70 -17.55 -24.71
N LYS A 255 -23.10 -18.67 -24.11
CA LYS A 255 -23.46 -19.91 -24.83
C LYS A 255 -24.97 -19.93 -25.08
N ILE A 256 -25.38 -19.41 -26.25
CA ILE A 256 -26.80 -19.28 -26.60
C ILE A 256 -27.53 -20.62 -26.62
N ASP A 257 -26.87 -21.70 -27.02
CA ASP A 257 -27.46 -23.04 -27.08
C ASP A 257 -27.78 -23.57 -25.68
N ALA A 258 -26.90 -23.38 -24.70
CA ALA A 258 -27.14 -23.72 -23.31
C ALA A 258 -28.31 -22.90 -22.73
N PHE A 259 -28.34 -21.60 -23.04
CA PHE A 259 -29.46 -20.73 -22.61
C PHE A 259 -30.79 -21.18 -23.18
N ASN A 260 -30.87 -21.49 -24.48
CA ASN A 260 -32.06 -21.97 -25.15
C ASN A 260 -32.52 -23.36 -24.65
N ALA A 261 -31.56 -24.18 -24.17
CA ALA A 261 -31.87 -25.45 -23.50
C ALA A 261 -32.33 -25.30 -22.05
N GLY A 262 -32.38 -24.06 -21.51
CA GLY A 262 -32.77 -23.76 -20.12
C GLY A 262 -31.66 -23.90 -19.10
N ASP A 263 -30.43 -24.18 -19.51
CA ASP A 263 -29.23 -24.20 -18.63
C ASP A 263 -28.59 -22.80 -18.59
N TYR A 264 -29.22 -21.93 -17.81
CA TYR A 264 -28.77 -20.54 -17.65
C TYR A 264 -27.42 -20.45 -16.94
N ALA A 265 -27.08 -21.40 -16.08
CA ALA A 265 -25.79 -21.43 -15.39
C ALA A 265 -24.66 -21.76 -16.36
N ALA A 266 -24.79 -22.83 -17.17
CA ALA A 266 -23.80 -23.19 -18.19
C ALA A 266 -23.66 -22.10 -19.26
N ALA A 267 -24.75 -21.37 -19.56
CA ALA A 267 -24.72 -20.26 -20.54
C ALA A 267 -23.72 -19.14 -20.17
N VAL A 268 -23.46 -18.91 -18.90
CA VAL A 268 -22.59 -17.84 -18.39
C VAL A 268 -21.35 -18.33 -17.64
N GLN A 269 -21.09 -19.64 -17.61
CA GLN A 269 -20.00 -20.28 -16.86
C GLN A 269 -18.65 -19.64 -17.18
N ASP A 270 -18.31 -19.52 -18.47
CA ASP A 270 -17.02 -18.96 -18.90
C ASP A 270 -16.85 -17.49 -18.48
N GLN A 271 -17.97 -16.73 -18.47
CA GLN A 271 -17.96 -15.36 -17.94
C GLN A 271 -17.64 -15.32 -16.44
N LEU A 272 -18.21 -16.23 -15.66
CA LEU A 272 -17.97 -16.29 -14.22
C LEU A 272 -16.51 -16.63 -13.92
N GLU A 273 -15.95 -17.60 -14.64
CA GLU A 273 -14.55 -18.01 -14.48
C GLU A 273 -13.57 -16.88 -14.82
N ALA A 274 -13.75 -16.24 -15.97
CA ALA A 274 -12.94 -15.11 -16.37
C ALA A 274 -13.03 -13.92 -15.41
N LYS A 275 -14.25 -13.63 -14.97
CA LYS A 275 -14.52 -12.52 -14.03
C LYS A 275 -13.95 -12.76 -12.64
N ASN A 276 -13.89 -14.01 -12.16
CA ASN A 276 -13.31 -14.31 -10.85
C ASN A 276 -11.85 -13.86 -10.73
N LEU A 277 -11.08 -13.82 -11.82
CA LEU A 277 -9.71 -13.31 -11.82
C LEU A 277 -9.60 -11.83 -11.40
N SER A 278 -10.64 -11.04 -11.67
CA SER A 278 -10.63 -9.60 -11.39
C SER A 278 -11.76 -9.16 -10.44
N ARG A 279 -12.22 -10.02 -9.52
CA ARG A 279 -13.27 -9.64 -8.56
C ARG A 279 -12.75 -9.10 -7.25
N VAL A 280 -11.91 -9.85 -6.56
CA VAL A 280 -11.52 -9.61 -5.17
C VAL A 280 -10.02 -9.58 -5.04
N LEU A 281 -9.51 -8.55 -4.35
CA LEU A 281 -8.11 -8.46 -3.94
C LEU A 281 -7.90 -9.37 -2.70
N TYR A 282 -6.86 -10.20 -2.73
CA TYR A 282 -6.52 -11.15 -1.67
C TYR A 282 -7.70 -12.05 -1.28
N PRO A 283 -8.19 -12.91 -2.20
CA PRO A 283 -9.14 -13.95 -1.83
C PRO A 283 -8.58 -14.80 -0.70
N ASP A 284 -9.47 -15.35 0.13
CA ASP A 284 -9.09 -16.23 1.25
C ASP A 284 -8.30 -17.44 0.72
N ASP A 285 -7.05 -17.56 1.14
CA ASP A 285 -6.10 -18.60 0.73
C ASP A 285 -5.96 -19.74 1.77
N SER A 286 -6.87 -19.81 2.72
CA SER A 286 -6.98 -20.97 3.60
C SER A 286 -7.42 -22.24 2.86
N THR A 287 -8.06 -22.08 1.69
CA THR A 287 -8.53 -23.17 0.82
C THR A 287 -7.62 -23.37 -0.39
N PRO A 288 -7.53 -24.59 -0.96
CA PRO A 288 -6.80 -24.85 -2.20
C PRO A 288 -7.29 -24.00 -3.37
N GLN A 289 -8.60 -23.74 -3.48
CA GLN A 289 -9.21 -22.93 -4.52
C GLN A 289 -8.81 -21.45 -4.41
N GLY A 290 -8.75 -20.93 -3.18
CA GLY A 290 -8.29 -19.57 -2.93
C GLY A 290 -6.82 -19.39 -3.28
N LYS A 291 -5.96 -20.35 -2.93
CA LYS A 291 -4.53 -20.36 -3.33
C LYS A 291 -4.39 -20.37 -4.86
N GLU A 292 -5.14 -21.24 -5.54
CA GLU A 292 -5.15 -21.31 -7.01
C GLU A 292 -5.57 -19.98 -7.63
N LEU A 293 -6.64 -19.37 -7.13
CA LEU A 293 -7.13 -18.09 -7.63
C LEU A 293 -6.07 -16.99 -7.47
N ARG A 294 -5.35 -16.94 -6.35
CA ARG A 294 -4.26 -15.97 -6.15
C ARG A 294 -3.13 -16.16 -7.16
N LEU A 295 -2.68 -17.37 -7.42
CA LEU A 295 -1.66 -17.63 -8.45
C LEU A 295 -2.17 -17.24 -9.84
N LYS A 296 -3.42 -17.58 -10.17
CA LYS A 296 -4.05 -17.18 -11.43
C LYS A 296 -4.12 -15.67 -11.58
N GLN A 297 -4.46 -14.93 -10.53
CA GLN A 297 -4.49 -13.46 -10.54
C GLN A 297 -3.10 -12.87 -10.82
N GLN A 298 -2.07 -13.36 -10.14
CA GLN A 298 -0.69 -12.90 -10.34
C GLN A 298 -0.23 -13.12 -11.78
N TYR A 299 -0.43 -14.31 -12.31
CA TYR A 299 -0.06 -14.62 -13.70
C TYR A 299 -0.90 -13.83 -14.71
N PHE A 300 -2.20 -13.68 -14.46
CA PHE A 300 -3.12 -12.96 -15.34
C PHE A 300 -2.64 -11.53 -15.65
N PHE A 301 -2.36 -10.73 -14.62
CA PHE A 301 -1.95 -9.36 -14.87
C PHE A 301 -0.52 -9.25 -15.41
N VAL A 302 0.36 -10.15 -14.99
CA VAL A 302 1.75 -10.20 -15.46
C VAL A 302 1.81 -10.50 -16.95
N SER A 303 1.13 -11.55 -17.39
CA SER A 303 1.12 -11.96 -18.80
C SER A 303 0.53 -10.88 -19.71
N ALA A 304 -0.61 -10.31 -19.33
CA ALA A 304 -1.22 -9.19 -20.06
C ALA A 304 -0.30 -7.97 -20.14
N SER A 305 0.38 -7.64 -19.03
CA SER A 305 1.28 -6.49 -18.98
C SER A 305 2.54 -6.68 -19.83
N LEU A 306 3.13 -7.87 -19.81
CA LEU A 306 4.31 -8.16 -20.65
C LEU A 306 3.96 -8.16 -22.14
N GLN A 307 2.82 -8.72 -22.53
CA GLN A 307 2.32 -8.66 -23.90
C GLN A 307 2.10 -7.20 -24.35
N ASP A 308 1.55 -6.34 -23.49
CA ASP A 308 1.36 -4.92 -23.74
C ASP A 308 2.69 -4.17 -23.93
N ILE A 309 3.67 -4.45 -23.07
CA ILE A 309 5.01 -3.85 -23.12
C ILE A 309 5.72 -4.26 -24.41
N LEU A 310 5.75 -5.57 -24.73
CA LEU A 310 6.40 -6.07 -25.92
C LEU A 310 5.71 -5.58 -27.19
N GLY A 311 4.37 -5.61 -27.23
CA GLY A 311 3.58 -5.09 -28.35
C GLY A 311 3.83 -3.60 -28.60
N THR A 312 3.89 -2.78 -27.53
CA THR A 312 4.22 -1.36 -27.63
C THR A 312 5.64 -1.16 -28.13
N HIS A 313 6.62 -1.87 -27.57
CA HIS A 313 8.03 -1.78 -27.97
C HIS A 313 8.26 -2.11 -29.46
N LEU A 314 7.65 -3.19 -29.93
CA LEU A 314 7.73 -3.62 -31.33
C LEU A 314 7.01 -2.65 -32.27
N SER A 315 5.86 -2.10 -31.86
CA SER A 315 5.11 -1.11 -32.65
C SER A 315 5.87 0.20 -32.86
N GLU A 316 6.80 0.53 -31.94
CA GLU A 316 7.74 1.65 -32.08
C GLU A 316 8.93 1.33 -33.02
N GLY A 317 8.94 0.16 -33.67
CA GLY A 317 9.99 -0.28 -34.60
C GLY A 317 11.29 -0.70 -33.93
N ARG A 318 11.28 -1.02 -32.62
CA ARG A 318 12.46 -1.42 -31.85
C ARG A 318 12.65 -2.92 -31.86
N SER A 319 13.90 -3.37 -31.81
CA SER A 319 14.24 -4.79 -31.69
C SER A 319 14.09 -5.27 -30.23
N LEU A 320 13.77 -6.55 -30.04
CA LEU A 320 13.67 -7.12 -28.67
C LEU A 320 15.01 -7.10 -27.93
N ALA A 321 16.14 -7.19 -28.63
CA ALA A 321 17.47 -7.05 -28.03
C ALA A 321 17.68 -5.69 -27.35
N SER A 322 16.99 -4.62 -27.81
CA SER A 322 17.04 -3.28 -27.21
C SER A 322 16.03 -3.06 -26.07
N LEU A 323 15.29 -4.10 -25.66
CA LEU A 323 14.30 -3.98 -24.57
C LEU A 323 14.89 -3.43 -23.26
N PRO A 324 16.10 -3.86 -22.81
CA PRO A 324 16.72 -3.33 -21.61
C PRO A 324 17.05 -1.83 -21.65
N ASP A 325 17.27 -1.27 -22.84
CA ASP A 325 17.55 0.15 -23.03
C ASP A 325 16.28 1.01 -23.00
N SER A 326 15.12 0.36 -23.19
CA SER A 326 13.82 1.03 -23.36
C SER A 326 12.89 0.84 -22.17
N ILE A 327 13.06 -0.22 -21.39
CA ILE A 327 12.13 -0.66 -20.36
C ILE A 327 12.89 -1.04 -19.08
N ALA A 328 12.39 -0.59 -17.95
CA ALA A 328 12.73 -1.08 -16.62
C ALA A 328 11.46 -1.57 -15.94
N ILE A 329 11.43 -2.81 -15.47
CA ILE A 329 10.27 -3.41 -14.79
C ILE A 329 10.59 -3.58 -13.31
N GLN A 330 9.81 -2.94 -12.45
CA GLN A 330 9.93 -3.09 -11.00
C GLN A 330 8.88 -4.06 -10.48
N LEU A 331 9.34 -5.13 -9.83
CA LEU A 331 8.49 -6.10 -9.14
C LEU A 331 8.22 -5.63 -7.70
N ASN A 332 6.99 -5.25 -7.42
CA ASN A 332 6.56 -4.83 -6.09
C ASN A 332 6.15 -6.04 -5.26
N ASP A 333 7.08 -6.55 -4.46
CA ASP A 333 7.06 -7.85 -3.78
C ASP A 333 7.18 -9.05 -4.73
N THR A 334 6.94 -10.26 -4.24
CA THR A 334 7.01 -11.53 -5.00
C THR A 334 5.78 -11.79 -5.86
N HIS A 335 4.69 -11.06 -5.63
CA HIS A 335 3.43 -11.27 -6.35
C HIS A 335 3.59 -11.28 -7.88
N PRO A 336 4.39 -10.39 -8.49
CA PRO A 336 4.63 -10.43 -9.94
C PRO A 336 5.87 -11.27 -10.34
N ALA A 337 6.49 -12.05 -9.47
CA ALA A 337 7.73 -12.78 -9.79
C ALA A 337 7.57 -13.80 -10.94
N VAL A 338 6.35 -14.28 -11.19
CA VAL A 338 6.04 -15.13 -12.35
C VAL A 338 6.27 -14.40 -13.70
N ALA A 339 6.51 -13.09 -13.69
CA ALA A 339 6.93 -12.31 -14.86
C ALA A 339 8.27 -12.79 -15.43
N ILE A 340 9.15 -13.33 -14.61
CA ILE A 340 10.45 -13.83 -15.06
C ILE A 340 10.28 -14.99 -16.04
N PRO A 341 9.64 -16.11 -15.67
CA PRO A 341 9.42 -17.20 -16.62
C PRO A 341 8.43 -16.83 -17.74
N GLU A 342 7.48 -15.89 -17.52
CA GLU A 342 6.58 -15.45 -18.59
C GLU A 342 7.33 -14.64 -19.67
N LEU A 343 8.24 -13.74 -19.29
CA LEU A 343 9.04 -13.02 -20.28
C LEU A 343 9.94 -13.99 -21.06
N MET A 344 10.56 -14.96 -20.40
CA MET A 344 11.32 -16.04 -21.07
C MET A 344 10.46 -16.78 -22.08
N ARG A 345 9.23 -17.20 -21.68
CA ARG A 345 8.30 -17.88 -22.58
C ARG A 345 7.94 -17.03 -23.79
N LEU A 346 7.61 -15.76 -23.58
CA LEU A 346 7.28 -14.86 -24.70
C LEU A 346 8.46 -14.69 -25.66
N LEU A 347 9.67 -14.47 -25.15
CA LEU A 347 10.86 -14.26 -25.98
C LEU A 347 11.28 -15.54 -26.73
N VAL A 348 11.28 -16.70 -26.05
CA VAL A 348 11.70 -17.97 -26.66
C VAL A 348 10.60 -18.57 -27.51
N ASP A 349 9.38 -18.76 -26.98
CA ASP A 349 8.33 -19.53 -27.59
C ASP A 349 7.55 -18.75 -28.66
N GLU A 350 7.34 -17.43 -28.48
CA GLU A 350 6.54 -16.61 -29.40
C GLU A 350 7.40 -15.76 -30.33
N HIS A 351 8.62 -15.36 -29.89
CA HIS A 351 9.51 -14.54 -30.70
C HIS A 351 10.77 -15.25 -31.17
N ALA A 352 10.94 -16.52 -30.85
CA ALA A 352 12.03 -17.39 -31.36
C ALA A 352 13.45 -16.87 -31.07
N LEU A 353 13.65 -16.15 -29.94
CA LEU A 353 14.99 -15.82 -29.47
C LEU A 353 15.64 -17.04 -28.80
N SER A 354 16.98 -17.09 -28.79
CA SER A 354 17.69 -18.12 -28.03
C SER A 354 17.45 -18.00 -26.52
N TRP A 355 17.65 -19.11 -25.82
CA TRP A 355 17.56 -19.13 -24.34
C TRP A 355 18.52 -18.11 -23.71
N GLU A 356 19.76 -18.09 -24.16
CA GLU A 356 20.82 -17.22 -23.63
C GLU A 356 20.47 -15.74 -23.82
N GLU A 357 20.04 -15.35 -25.02
CA GLU A 357 19.65 -13.97 -25.32
C GLU A 357 18.43 -13.55 -24.51
N SER A 358 17.39 -14.40 -24.46
CA SER A 358 16.18 -14.19 -23.68
C SER A 358 16.48 -14.03 -22.19
N TRP A 359 17.41 -14.84 -21.64
CA TRP A 359 17.81 -14.78 -20.25
C TRP A 359 18.61 -13.50 -19.92
N GLN A 360 19.49 -13.03 -20.83
CA GLN A 360 20.18 -11.75 -20.64
C GLN A 360 19.20 -10.58 -20.64
N ILE A 361 18.26 -10.53 -21.59
CA ILE A 361 17.20 -9.52 -21.65
C ILE A 361 16.38 -9.54 -20.36
N THR A 362 15.90 -10.71 -19.95
CA THR A 362 15.07 -10.89 -18.76
C THR A 362 15.75 -10.36 -17.51
N LYS A 363 16.99 -10.76 -17.24
CA LYS A 363 17.75 -10.26 -16.09
C LYS A 363 17.99 -8.75 -16.13
N ALA A 364 18.14 -8.17 -17.31
CA ALA A 364 18.46 -6.75 -17.45
C ALA A 364 17.25 -5.82 -17.25
N VAL A 365 16.02 -6.31 -17.50
CA VAL A 365 14.82 -5.48 -17.37
C VAL A 365 14.19 -5.53 -15.97
N PHE A 366 14.34 -6.65 -15.22
CA PHE A 366 13.68 -6.81 -13.93
C PHE A 366 14.53 -6.35 -12.74
N SER A 367 13.85 -5.72 -11.78
CA SER A 367 14.33 -5.46 -10.43
C SER A 367 13.22 -5.78 -9.41
N TYR A 368 13.62 -6.13 -8.18
CA TYR A 368 12.72 -6.67 -7.17
C TYR A 368 12.84 -5.89 -5.86
N THR A 369 11.70 -5.45 -5.32
CA THR A 369 11.60 -4.89 -3.97
C THR A 369 11.01 -5.95 -3.03
N ASN A 370 11.74 -6.28 -1.96
CA ASN A 370 11.26 -7.12 -0.88
C ASN A 370 10.57 -6.26 0.19
N HIS A 371 9.41 -6.72 0.70
CA HIS A 371 8.63 -6.00 1.72
C HIS A 371 8.44 -6.80 3.01
N THR A 372 9.05 -7.97 3.16
CA THR A 372 8.89 -8.80 4.35
C THR A 372 10.19 -9.47 4.78
N LEU A 373 10.37 -9.62 6.11
CA LEU A 373 11.46 -10.38 6.72
C LEU A 373 10.97 -11.70 7.35
N LEU A 374 9.64 -11.89 7.44
CA LEU A 374 9.07 -13.09 8.03
C LEU A 374 9.20 -14.26 7.05
N PRO A 375 10.01 -15.33 7.36
CA PRO A 375 10.20 -16.45 6.43
C PRO A 375 8.89 -17.13 6.03
N GLU A 376 7.95 -17.23 6.96
CA GLU A 376 6.61 -17.81 6.75
C GLU A 376 5.71 -16.97 5.82
N ALA A 377 6.03 -15.70 5.66
CA ALA A 377 5.32 -14.79 4.75
C ALA A 377 5.97 -14.71 3.36
N LEU A 378 7.13 -15.37 3.14
CA LEU A 378 7.73 -15.50 1.82
C LEU A 378 6.91 -16.47 0.99
N GLU A 379 6.40 -15.97 -0.14
CA GLU A 379 5.47 -16.69 -0.99
C GLU A 379 6.11 -17.90 -1.67
N SER A 380 5.42 -19.02 -1.60
CA SER A 380 5.80 -20.23 -2.31
C SER A 380 4.58 -20.98 -2.85
N TRP A 381 4.70 -21.60 -4.02
CA TRP A 381 3.61 -22.30 -4.67
C TRP A 381 3.93 -23.79 -4.83
N PRO A 382 2.97 -24.70 -4.57
CA PRO A 382 3.16 -26.13 -4.84
C PRO A 382 3.54 -26.38 -6.29
N VAL A 383 4.55 -27.20 -6.53
CA VAL A 383 4.96 -27.61 -7.88
C VAL A 383 3.79 -28.20 -8.65
N SER A 384 2.96 -29.04 -8.02
CA SER A 384 1.77 -29.65 -8.64
C SER A 384 0.73 -28.63 -9.10
N MET A 385 0.62 -27.47 -8.44
CA MET A 385 -0.26 -26.38 -8.85
C MET A 385 0.27 -25.68 -10.10
N LEU A 386 1.57 -25.39 -10.15
CA LEU A 386 2.20 -24.78 -11.33
C LEU A 386 2.19 -25.75 -12.52
N GLU A 387 2.45 -27.03 -12.31
CA GLU A 387 2.40 -28.06 -13.35
C GLU A 387 1.03 -28.10 -14.03
N ARG A 388 -0.04 -28.00 -13.25
CA ARG A 388 -1.41 -28.01 -13.78
C ARG A 388 -1.81 -26.70 -14.44
N LEU A 389 -1.41 -25.56 -13.88
CA LEU A 389 -1.87 -24.23 -14.33
C LEU A 389 -0.94 -23.60 -15.34
N LEU A 390 0.37 -23.76 -15.19
CA LEU A 390 1.43 -23.07 -15.92
C LEU A 390 2.56 -24.04 -16.27
N PRO A 391 2.30 -25.14 -17.01
CA PRO A 391 3.27 -26.21 -17.23
C PRO A 391 4.57 -25.70 -17.89
N ARG A 392 4.47 -24.83 -18.90
CA ARG A 392 5.65 -24.27 -19.56
C ARG A 392 6.48 -23.39 -18.65
N HIS A 393 5.85 -22.60 -17.78
CA HIS A 393 6.56 -21.77 -16.81
C HIS A 393 7.32 -22.61 -15.80
N LEU A 394 6.76 -23.72 -15.36
CA LEU A 394 7.45 -24.66 -14.46
C LEU A 394 8.69 -25.26 -15.12
N GLU A 395 8.64 -25.65 -16.41
CA GLU A 395 9.80 -26.11 -17.16
C GLU A 395 10.90 -25.03 -17.21
N ILE A 396 10.52 -23.80 -17.53
CA ILE A 396 11.43 -22.64 -17.55
C ILE A 396 12.05 -22.41 -16.16
N ILE A 397 11.28 -22.49 -15.09
CA ILE A 397 11.78 -22.35 -13.71
C ILE A 397 12.81 -23.46 -13.38
N TYR A 398 12.57 -24.69 -13.80
CA TYR A 398 13.54 -25.78 -13.61
C TYR A 398 14.85 -25.50 -14.33
N LEU A 399 14.81 -24.98 -15.56
CA LEU A 399 16.02 -24.62 -16.32
C LEU A 399 16.78 -23.48 -15.65
N ILE A 400 16.06 -22.41 -15.22
CA ILE A 400 16.65 -21.29 -14.48
C ILE A 400 17.31 -21.78 -13.18
N ASN A 401 16.63 -22.68 -12.45
CA ASN A 401 17.16 -23.25 -11.22
C ASN A 401 18.43 -24.09 -11.47
N GLN A 402 18.43 -24.91 -12.50
CA GLN A 402 19.59 -25.71 -12.88
C GLN A 402 20.82 -24.83 -13.17
N ASP A 403 20.65 -23.79 -13.98
CA ASP A 403 21.72 -22.84 -14.31
C ASP A 403 22.20 -22.08 -13.07
N PHE A 404 21.28 -21.66 -12.20
CA PHE A 404 21.62 -20.99 -10.96
C PHE A 404 22.39 -21.90 -9.99
N LEU A 405 21.98 -23.14 -9.83
CA LEU A 405 22.67 -24.10 -8.94
C LEU A 405 24.09 -24.42 -9.42
N ARG A 406 24.38 -24.38 -10.75
CA ARG A 406 25.76 -24.47 -11.27
C ARG A 406 26.60 -23.27 -10.82
N ILE A 407 26.02 -22.07 -10.73
CA ILE A 407 26.71 -20.88 -10.22
C ILE A 407 27.01 -21.05 -8.73
N VAL A 408 26.04 -21.56 -7.94
CA VAL A 408 26.24 -21.83 -6.51
C VAL A 408 27.33 -22.88 -6.30
N GLU A 409 27.29 -24.01 -7.01
CA GLU A 409 28.30 -25.06 -6.92
C GLU A 409 29.70 -24.56 -7.27
N SER A 410 29.81 -23.68 -8.30
CA SER A 410 31.09 -23.07 -8.69
C SER A 410 31.62 -22.12 -7.61
N ALA A 411 30.72 -21.39 -6.93
CA ALA A 411 31.09 -20.45 -5.87
C ALA A 411 31.42 -21.14 -4.54
N PHE A 412 30.78 -22.28 -4.26
CA PHE A 412 30.89 -23.05 -3.00
C PHE A 412 30.95 -24.55 -3.29
N PRO A 413 32.08 -25.05 -3.83
CA PRO A 413 32.20 -26.44 -4.24
C PRO A 413 31.94 -27.43 -3.10
N GLY A 414 31.02 -28.38 -3.34
CA GLY A 414 30.68 -29.45 -2.39
C GLY A 414 29.76 -29.05 -1.25
N ASP A 415 29.30 -27.81 -1.18
CA ASP A 415 28.35 -27.33 -0.14
C ASP A 415 26.90 -27.73 -0.50
N GLN A 416 26.51 -28.96 -0.17
CA GLN A 416 25.18 -29.50 -0.47
C GLN A 416 24.06 -28.77 0.26
N GLU A 417 24.33 -28.26 1.47
CA GLU A 417 23.32 -27.50 2.24
C GLU A 417 23.00 -26.16 1.56
N ARG A 418 24.00 -25.49 1.02
CA ARG A 418 23.75 -24.27 0.22
C ARG A 418 22.98 -24.56 -1.05
N LEU A 419 23.31 -25.61 -1.77
CA LEU A 419 22.55 -26.02 -2.96
C LEU A 419 21.07 -26.24 -2.61
N ARG A 420 20.79 -26.93 -1.49
CA ARG A 420 19.43 -27.18 -1.03
C ARG A 420 18.69 -25.90 -0.57
N THR A 421 19.34 -25.07 0.23
CA THR A 421 18.69 -23.88 0.82
C THR A 421 18.53 -22.75 -0.17
N MET A 422 19.41 -22.61 -1.16
CA MET A 422 19.34 -21.56 -2.19
C MET A 422 18.52 -21.98 -3.40
N SER A 423 18.24 -23.28 -3.62
CA SER A 423 17.41 -23.74 -4.72
C SER A 423 16.09 -22.97 -4.81
N ILE A 424 15.67 -22.63 -6.03
CA ILE A 424 14.33 -22.06 -6.32
C ILE A 424 13.24 -23.11 -5.99
N ILE A 425 13.57 -24.39 -6.17
CA ILE A 425 12.67 -25.50 -5.83
C ILE A 425 13.01 -26.00 -4.43
N ASP A 426 12.01 -26.02 -3.56
CA ASP A 426 12.08 -26.72 -2.28
C ASP A 426 11.72 -28.19 -2.49
N ASP A 427 12.67 -29.08 -2.25
CA ASP A 427 12.51 -30.54 -2.43
C ASP A 427 12.03 -31.25 -1.16
N GLY A 428 11.38 -30.55 -0.22
CA GLY A 428 10.72 -31.14 0.93
C GLY A 428 9.56 -32.08 0.55
N ALA A 429 8.84 -32.58 1.55
CA ALA A 429 7.72 -33.53 1.33
C ALA A 429 6.63 -32.98 0.40
N ASP A 430 6.37 -31.67 0.45
CA ASP A 430 5.51 -30.93 -0.49
C ASP A 430 6.42 -30.01 -1.33
N ARG A 431 6.81 -30.45 -2.52
CA ARG A 431 7.70 -29.68 -3.39
C ARG A 431 7.09 -28.34 -3.76
N ARG A 432 7.84 -27.26 -3.56
CA ARG A 432 7.35 -25.89 -3.77
C ARG A 432 8.35 -25.03 -4.56
N VAL A 433 7.82 -24.05 -5.29
CA VAL A 433 8.61 -23.00 -5.94
C VAL A 433 8.67 -21.80 -4.99
N ARG A 434 9.89 -21.40 -4.60
CA ARG A 434 10.18 -20.25 -3.74
C ARG A 434 10.24 -18.98 -4.58
N MET A 435 9.20 -18.15 -4.53
CA MET A 435 9.06 -17.01 -5.43
C MET A 435 10.09 -15.91 -5.17
N ALA A 436 10.51 -15.69 -3.93
CA ALA A 436 11.59 -14.75 -3.62
C ALA A 436 12.93 -15.18 -4.21
N HIS A 437 13.24 -16.48 -4.19
CA HIS A 437 14.45 -17.02 -4.81
C HIS A 437 14.43 -16.81 -6.35
N LEU A 438 13.29 -17.10 -6.98
CA LEU A 438 13.09 -16.83 -8.40
C LEU A 438 13.32 -15.35 -8.73
N ALA A 439 12.74 -14.44 -7.92
CA ALA A 439 12.89 -13.00 -8.10
C ALA A 439 14.37 -12.56 -7.96
N ILE A 440 15.10 -13.06 -6.96
CA ILE A 440 16.51 -12.72 -6.75
C ILE A 440 17.39 -13.19 -7.91
N VAL A 441 17.13 -14.40 -8.42
CA VAL A 441 17.90 -14.97 -9.53
C VAL A 441 17.65 -14.22 -10.85
N GLY A 442 16.39 -13.84 -11.08
CA GLY A 442 15.95 -13.19 -12.33
C GLY A 442 16.08 -11.67 -12.37
N CYS A 443 16.48 -11.00 -11.27
CA CYS A 443 16.58 -9.55 -11.20
C CYS A 443 18.02 -9.06 -11.08
N HIS A 444 18.33 -7.92 -11.72
CA HIS A 444 19.67 -7.31 -11.61
C HIS A 444 19.89 -6.52 -10.31
N LYS A 445 18.80 -6.03 -9.68
CA LYS A 445 18.84 -5.35 -8.38
C LYS A 445 17.70 -5.83 -7.48
N ILE A 446 18.02 -5.96 -6.20
CA ILE A 446 17.10 -6.31 -5.12
C ILE A 446 17.22 -5.24 -4.05
N ASN A 447 16.11 -4.60 -3.69
CA ASN A 447 16.17 -3.62 -2.62
C ASN A 447 15.27 -3.96 -1.43
N GLY A 448 15.79 -3.62 -0.25
CA GLY A 448 14.97 -3.46 0.95
C GLY A 448 14.40 -2.03 1.01
N VAL A 449 13.54 -1.79 2.01
CA VAL A 449 12.69 -0.58 2.11
C VAL A 449 12.95 0.27 3.36
N ALA A 450 13.93 -0.09 4.17
CA ALA A 450 14.58 0.67 5.24
C ALA A 450 15.97 0.09 5.47
N GLN A 451 16.89 0.84 6.10
CA GLN A 451 18.26 0.40 6.28
C GLN A 451 18.35 -0.90 7.08
N LEU A 452 17.70 -0.96 8.26
CA LEU A 452 17.65 -2.18 9.07
C LEU A 452 17.09 -3.38 8.29
N HIS A 453 16.00 -3.16 7.54
CA HIS A 453 15.39 -4.21 6.71
C HIS A 453 16.38 -4.77 5.69
N SER A 454 17.08 -3.88 4.98
CA SER A 454 18.07 -4.26 3.97
C SER A 454 19.26 -5.02 4.58
N ASP A 455 19.69 -4.63 5.79
CA ASP A 455 20.77 -5.32 6.51
C ASP A 455 20.35 -6.71 6.99
N LEU A 456 19.15 -6.83 7.58
CA LEU A 456 18.59 -8.13 8.01
C LEU A 456 18.34 -9.06 6.82
N MET A 457 17.86 -8.53 5.71
CA MET A 457 17.67 -9.27 4.47
C MET A 457 18.99 -9.88 3.98
N ARG A 458 20.08 -9.10 3.97
CA ARG A 458 21.42 -9.54 3.56
C ARG A 458 22.06 -10.52 4.54
N LYS A 459 21.91 -10.28 5.86
CA LYS A 459 22.57 -11.07 6.92
C LYS A 459 21.86 -12.40 7.21
N HIS A 460 20.54 -12.41 7.15
CA HIS A 460 19.73 -13.53 7.63
C HIS A 460 18.89 -14.18 6.53
N VAL A 461 17.96 -13.44 5.92
CA VAL A 461 16.93 -14.04 5.04
C VAL A 461 17.54 -14.56 3.73
N PHE A 462 18.42 -13.77 3.10
CA PHE A 462 19.03 -14.09 1.80
C PHE A 462 20.57 -14.07 1.84
N SER A 463 21.16 -14.47 2.98
CA SER A 463 22.61 -14.39 3.17
C SER A 463 23.44 -15.17 2.14
N GLY A 464 22.98 -16.35 1.70
CA GLY A 464 23.62 -17.13 0.63
C GLY A 464 23.61 -16.37 -0.70
N PHE A 465 22.46 -15.79 -1.04
CA PHE A 465 22.34 -14.98 -2.28
C PHE A 465 23.20 -13.71 -2.23
N ALA A 466 23.27 -13.06 -1.08
CA ALA A 466 24.11 -11.87 -0.91
C ALA A 466 25.61 -12.17 -1.06
N GLN A 467 26.04 -13.39 -0.76
CA GLN A 467 27.41 -13.85 -0.99
C GLN A 467 27.71 -14.14 -2.48
N VAL A 468 26.71 -14.71 -3.20
CA VAL A 468 26.83 -14.97 -4.67
C VAL A 468 26.71 -13.68 -5.46
N TYR A 469 25.85 -12.77 -5.04
CA TYR A 469 25.51 -11.53 -5.74
C TYR A 469 25.65 -10.29 -4.84
N PRO A 470 26.85 -9.95 -4.35
CA PRO A 470 27.06 -8.89 -3.34
C PRO A 470 26.56 -7.51 -3.81
N ASP A 471 26.66 -7.22 -5.10
CA ASP A 471 26.31 -5.91 -5.69
C ASP A 471 24.82 -5.76 -6.06
N ARG A 472 24.02 -6.83 -5.94
CA ARG A 472 22.60 -6.75 -6.27
C ARG A 472 21.75 -6.19 -5.15
N PHE A 473 22.15 -6.40 -3.88
CA PHE A 473 21.37 -6.01 -2.71
C PHE A 473 21.69 -4.59 -2.27
N ILE A 474 20.69 -3.73 -2.31
CA ILE A 474 20.79 -2.32 -1.94
C ILE A 474 19.64 -1.91 -1.01
N ASN A 475 19.76 -0.74 -0.39
CA ASN A 475 18.68 -0.08 0.33
C ASN A 475 18.12 1.09 -0.48
N VAL A 476 16.78 1.20 -0.54
CA VAL A 476 16.06 2.43 -0.88
C VAL A 476 14.95 2.57 0.15
N THR A 477 15.17 3.43 1.13
CA THR A 477 14.19 3.69 2.18
C THR A 477 12.89 4.23 1.59
N ASN A 478 11.76 3.70 2.02
CA ASN A 478 10.45 4.15 1.59
C ASN A 478 10.24 5.65 1.84
N GLY A 479 9.29 6.22 1.11
CA GLY A 479 8.85 7.59 1.28
C GLY A 479 7.35 7.73 1.04
N ILE A 480 6.85 8.93 1.27
CA ILE A 480 5.43 9.29 1.14
C ILE A 480 5.24 10.48 0.19
N ALA A 481 4.14 10.52 -0.55
CA ALA A 481 3.79 11.65 -1.42
C ALA A 481 3.30 12.82 -0.56
N VAL A 482 4.10 13.87 -0.49
CA VAL A 482 3.82 15.08 0.30
C VAL A 482 2.52 15.76 -0.13
N ARG A 483 2.20 15.74 -1.45
CA ARG A 483 0.98 16.30 -2.01
C ARG A 483 -0.27 15.73 -1.36
N ARG A 484 -0.34 14.41 -1.19
CA ARG A 484 -1.47 13.75 -0.52
C ARG A 484 -1.41 13.91 0.99
N TRP A 485 -0.25 13.65 1.62
CA TRP A 485 -0.14 13.43 3.06
C TRP A 485 0.16 14.70 3.87
N LEU A 486 0.42 15.83 3.20
CA LEU A 486 0.53 17.14 3.83
C LEU A 486 -0.34 18.17 3.12
N LYS A 487 -0.08 18.49 1.84
CA LYS A 487 -0.79 19.55 1.11
C LYS A 487 -2.32 19.38 1.13
N GLN A 488 -2.81 18.18 0.82
CA GLN A 488 -4.26 17.89 0.77
C GLN A 488 -4.85 17.54 2.13
N SER A 489 -4.15 16.73 2.94
CA SER A 489 -4.69 16.25 4.21
C SER A 489 -4.68 17.32 5.31
N ASN A 490 -3.75 18.27 5.27
CA ASN A 490 -3.54 19.30 6.28
C ASN A 490 -3.38 20.71 5.66
N PRO A 491 -4.46 21.26 5.07
CA PRO A 491 -4.38 22.54 4.37
C PRO A 491 -3.94 23.71 5.27
N GLY A 492 -4.26 23.68 6.58
CA GLY A 492 -3.79 24.67 7.52
C GLY A 492 -2.28 24.68 7.70
N LEU A 493 -1.68 23.50 7.89
CA LEU A 493 -0.21 23.36 7.98
C LEU A 493 0.46 23.69 6.64
N SER A 494 -0.13 23.24 5.53
CA SER A 494 0.33 23.59 4.19
C SER A 494 0.39 25.10 3.97
N ALA A 495 -0.64 25.84 4.38
CA ALA A 495 -0.67 27.29 4.30
C ALA A 495 0.43 27.94 5.16
N LEU A 496 0.61 27.49 6.40
CA LEU A 496 1.66 27.96 7.30
C LEU A 496 3.06 27.77 6.71
N LEU A 497 3.35 26.57 6.19
CA LEU A 497 4.64 26.28 5.56
C LEU A 497 4.85 27.13 4.29
N THR A 498 3.81 27.26 3.46
CA THR A 498 3.87 28.05 2.23
C THR A 498 4.09 29.55 2.51
N GLN A 499 3.54 30.07 3.59
CA GLN A 499 3.78 31.44 4.03
C GLN A 499 5.28 31.72 4.31
N HIS A 500 6.00 30.72 4.83
CA HIS A 500 7.41 30.88 5.21
C HIS A 500 8.39 30.47 4.12
N LEU A 501 8.07 29.46 3.31
CA LEU A 501 8.97 28.84 2.31
C LEU A 501 8.61 29.13 0.86
N GLY A 502 7.41 29.69 0.58
CA GLY A 502 6.84 29.61 -0.75
C GLY A 502 6.32 28.19 -1.04
N ARG A 503 6.14 27.83 -2.31
CA ARG A 503 5.56 26.53 -2.72
C ARG A 503 6.59 25.46 -3.09
N SER A 504 7.89 25.74 -3.02
CA SER A 504 8.97 24.83 -3.45
C SER A 504 8.95 23.51 -2.68
N TRP A 505 8.58 23.52 -1.40
CA TRP A 505 8.48 22.33 -0.54
C TRP A 505 7.49 21.27 -1.07
N GLU A 506 6.52 21.66 -1.90
CA GLU A 506 5.55 20.73 -2.49
C GLU A 506 6.22 19.69 -3.42
N ASN A 507 7.38 20.02 -3.99
CA ASN A 507 8.16 19.18 -4.91
C ASN A 507 9.57 18.86 -4.37
N ASP A 508 9.97 19.52 -3.28
CA ASP A 508 11.22 19.24 -2.55
C ASP A 508 11.00 19.36 -1.04
N LEU A 509 10.69 18.23 -0.40
CA LEU A 509 10.37 18.21 1.03
C LEU A 509 11.57 18.55 1.92
N GLU A 510 12.81 18.47 1.44
CA GLU A 510 14.00 18.86 2.18
C GLU A 510 14.05 20.36 2.51
N GLU A 511 13.31 21.18 1.75
CA GLU A 511 13.12 22.60 2.03
C GLU A 511 12.54 22.87 3.45
N LEU A 512 11.82 21.91 4.05
CA LEU A 512 11.33 22.05 5.41
C LEU A 512 12.46 22.28 6.42
N GLY A 513 13.63 21.71 6.19
CA GLY A 513 14.82 21.90 7.04
C GLY A 513 15.26 23.36 7.18
N ARG A 514 14.89 24.23 6.23
CA ARG A 514 15.17 25.68 6.32
C ARG A 514 14.42 26.36 7.45
N LEU A 515 13.36 25.73 7.97
CA LEU A 515 12.56 26.21 9.10
C LEU A 515 12.97 25.58 10.45
N ASN A 516 14.11 24.89 10.57
CA ASN A 516 14.47 24.22 11.83
C ASN A 516 14.47 25.16 13.05
N GLY A 517 14.83 26.45 12.88
CA GLY A 517 14.73 27.46 13.93
C GLY A 517 13.29 27.86 14.32
N ALA A 518 12.29 27.50 13.53
CA ALA A 518 10.89 27.86 13.83
C ALA A 518 10.33 27.06 15.04
N ALA A 519 10.96 25.96 15.42
CA ALA A 519 10.62 25.24 16.64
C ALA A 519 10.83 26.10 17.91
N ASP A 520 11.78 27.05 17.90
CA ASP A 520 12.05 27.97 18.99
C ASP A 520 11.15 29.23 18.97
N ASP A 521 10.46 29.48 17.82
CA ASP A 521 9.55 30.61 17.69
C ASP A 521 8.20 30.31 18.36
N ALA A 522 7.86 31.03 19.41
CA ALA A 522 6.61 30.85 20.15
C ALA A 522 5.37 31.15 19.29
N GLU A 523 5.44 32.10 18.36
CA GLU A 523 4.31 32.40 17.46
C GLU A 523 4.07 31.28 16.46
N PHE A 524 5.13 30.73 15.87
CA PHE A 524 5.00 29.56 14.99
C PHE A 524 4.40 28.36 15.73
N ARG A 525 4.87 28.04 16.96
CA ARG A 525 4.29 26.98 17.78
C ARG A 525 2.81 27.22 18.09
N ARG A 526 2.44 28.47 18.40
CA ARG A 526 1.03 28.84 18.67
C ARG A 526 0.13 28.58 17.45
N GLN A 527 0.58 29.00 16.25
CA GLN A 527 -0.15 28.74 15.01
C GLN A 527 -0.23 27.25 14.71
N PHE A 528 0.86 26.51 14.89
CA PHE A 528 0.91 25.05 14.69
C PHE A 528 -0.08 24.33 15.63
N ARG A 529 -0.14 24.70 16.92
CA ARG A 529 -1.13 24.18 17.88
C ARG A 529 -2.57 24.49 17.46
N GLY A 530 -2.85 25.70 17.02
CA GLY A 530 -4.19 26.08 16.53
C GLY A 530 -4.66 25.21 15.35
N ILE A 531 -3.76 24.94 14.41
CA ILE A 531 -4.01 24.04 13.27
C ILE A 531 -4.27 22.61 13.78
N LYS A 532 -3.43 22.11 14.67
CA LYS A 532 -3.60 20.77 15.29
C LYS A 532 -4.96 20.67 15.99
N HIS A 533 -5.31 21.65 16.79
CA HIS A 533 -6.60 21.69 17.48
C HIS A 533 -7.79 21.62 16.52
N THR A 534 -7.76 22.38 15.43
CA THR A 534 -8.80 22.34 14.39
C THR A 534 -8.90 20.94 13.74
N ASN A 535 -7.78 20.30 13.45
CA ASN A 535 -7.78 18.95 12.91
C ASN A 535 -8.32 17.91 13.91
N LYS A 536 -8.04 18.09 15.22
CA LYS A 536 -8.57 17.23 16.28
C LYS A 536 -10.09 17.37 16.40
N GLN A 537 -10.65 18.56 16.29
CA GLN A 537 -12.11 18.75 16.28
C GLN A 537 -12.75 18.02 15.09
N ARG A 538 -12.19 18.16 13.87
CA ARG A 538 -12.68 17.46 12.68
C ARG A 538 -12.63 15.94 12.82
N LEU A 539 -11.59 15.41 13.46
CA LEU A 539 -11.50 13.97 13.72
C LEU A 539 -12.47 13.54 14.81
N ALA A 540 -12.66 14.34 15.85
CA ALA A 540 -13.64 14.05 16.91
C ALA A 540 -15.07 13.90 16.35
N ASP A 541 -15.48 14.80 15.46
CA ASP A 541 -16.76 14.70 14.74
C ASP A 541 -16.87 13.40 13.91
N GLU A 542 -15.79 13.01 13.24
CA GLU A 542 -15.76 11.78 12.47
C GLU A 542 -15.81 10.53 13.35
N VAL A 543 -15.12 10.53 14.49
CA VAL A 543 -15.19 9.45 15.50
C VAL A 543 -16.62 9.30 16.00
N MET A 544 -17.23 10.41 16.44
CA MET A 544 -18.63 10.42 16.91
C MET A 544 -19.58 9.87 15.83
N ARG A 545 -19.44 10.33 14.59
CA ARG A 545 -20.28 9.91 13.47
C ARG A 545 -20.19 8.42 13.17
N ARG A 546 -18.96 7.82 13.27
CA ARG A 546 -18.73 6.41 12.92
C ARG A 546 -18.98 5.45 14.07
N THR A 547 -18.75 5.86 15.29
CA THR A 547 -18.70 4.96 16.46
C THR A 547 -19.68 5.32 17.55
N GLY A 548 -20.20 6.54 17.58
CA GLY A 548 -20.97 7.07 18.69
C GLY A 548 -20.12 7.45 19.93
N VAL A 549 -18.81 7.30 19.86
CA VAL A 549 -17.90 7.66 20.97
C VAL A 549 -17.57 9.14 20.89
N GLU A 550 -17.87 9.87 21.96
CA GLU A 550 -17.52 11.29 22.09
C GLU A 550 -16.08 11.45 22.59
N ILE A 551 -15.25 12.15 21.84
CA ILE A 551 -13.89 12.53 22.25
C ILE A 551 -13.69 14.05 22.15
N GLY A 552 -13.08 14.66 23.17
CA GLY A 552 -12.78 16.09 23.14
C GLY A 552 -11.43 16.38 22.50
N ALA A 553 -11.30 17.51 21.79
CA ALA A 553 -10.02 17.92 21.21
C ALA A 553 -8.90 18.20 22.23
N HIS A 554 -9.25 18.29 23.53
CA HIS A 554 -8.29 18.43 24.62
C HIS A 554 -7.63 17.12 25.07
N PHE A 555 -8.19 15.95 24.69
CA PHE A 555 -7.57 14.66 24.94
C PHE A 555 -6.25 14.54 24.14
N LEU A 556 -5.28 13.80 24.65
CA LEU A 556 -4.17 13.32 23.84
C LEU A 556 -4.73 12.30 22.84
N PHE A 557 -4.58 12.56 21.53
CA PHE A 557 -5.00 11.62 20.49
C PHE A 557 -3.87 10.61 20.21
N ASP A 558 -4.02 9.43 20.80
CA ASP A 558 -3.11 8.29 20.72
C ASP A 558 -3.57 7.35 19.61
N VAL A 559 -2.79 7.24 18.54
CA VAL A 559 -3.26 6.68 17.27
C VAL A 559 -2.47 5.43 16.86
N GLN A 560 -3.16 4.31 16.68
CA GLN A 560 -2.65 3.08 16.08
C GLN A 560 -3.51 2.65 14.89
N VAL A 561 -3.22 3.18 13.71
CA VAL A 561 -4.01 2.96 12.50
C VAL A 561 -3.17 2.26 11.43
N LYS A 562 -3.36 0.96 11.33
CA LYS A 562 -2.64 0.05 10.44
C LYS A 562 -3.36 -1.30 10.37
N ARG A 563 -3.06 -2.12 9.36
CA ARG A 563 -3.57 -3.50 9.27
C ARG A 563 -3.47 -4.19 10.65
N ILE A 564 -4.51 -4.89 11.06
CA ILE A 564 -4.49 -5.64 12.32
C ILE A 564 -3.71 -6.94 12.10
N HIS A 565 -2.63 -7.08 12.87
CA HIS A 565 -1.74 -8.24 12.83
C HIS A 565 -0.98 -8.37 14.14
N GLU A 566 -0.74 -9.59 14.61
CA GLU A 566 -0.08 -9.84 15.89
C GLU A 566 1.29 -9.15 16.00
N TYR A 567 2.14 -9.17 14.93
CA TYR A 567 3.47 -8.56 14.99
C TYR A 567 3.44 -7.02 15.13
N LYS A 568 2.33 -6.36 14.74
CA LYS A 568 2.13 -4.90 14.91
C LYS A 568 1.73 -4.54 16.32
N ARG A 569 1.41 -5.54 17.11
CA ARG A 569 1.18 -5.52 18.54
C ARG A 569 0.09 -4.54 19.02
N GLN A 570 -1.04 -4.45 18.28
CA GLN A 570 -2.21 -3.73 18.81
C GLN A 570 -2.61 -4.27 20.19
N LEU A 571 -2.33 -5.54 20.46
CA LEU A 571 -2.59 -6.16 21.74
C LEU A 571 -1.73 -5.56 22.86
N LEU A 572 -0.45 -5.23 22.61
CA LEU A 572 0.40 -4.52 23.59
C LEU A 572 -0.20 -3.16 23.98
N ASN A 573 -0.67 -2.39 22.99
CA ASN A 573 -1.36 -1.12 23.26
C ASN A 573 -2.65 -1.35 24.05
N LEU A 574 -3.43 -2.37 23.72
CA LEU A 574 -4.67 -2.69 24.42
C LEU A 574 -4.42 -3.11 25.87
N LEU A 575 -3.36 -3.87 26.15
CA LEU A 575 -2.95 -4.22 27.51
C LEU A 575 -2.68 -2.95 28.35
N TYR A 576 -1.96 -1.98 27.78
CA TYR A 576 -1.72 -0.70 28.44
C TYR A 576 -3.02 0.11 28.64
N VAL A 577 -3.93 0.10 27.66
CA VAL A 577 -5.26 0.72 27.82
C VAL A 577 -6.00 0.14 29.01
N VAL A 578 -6.00 -1.18 29.17
CA VAL A 578 -6.64 -1.85 30.32
C VAL A 578 -5.92 -1.53 31.64
N THR A 579 -4.58 -1.46 31.63
CA THR A 579 -3.79 -1.02 32.79
C THR A 579 -4.16 0.40 33.21
N ARG A 580 -4.23 1.33 32.24
CA ARG A 580 -4.61 2.72 32.48
C ARG A 580 -6.04 2.82 33.02
N TYR A 581 -6.96 2.03 32.47
CA TYR A 581 -8.33 1.93 32.98
C TYR A 581 -8.36 1.47 34.45
N ARG A 582 -7.59 0.45 34.82
CA ARG A 582 -7.46 -0.01 36.19
C ARG A 582 -6.89 1.08 37.12
N ARG A 583 -5.78 1.73 36.72
CA ARG A 583 -5.17 2.84 37.47
C ARG A 583 -6.17 3.95 37.78
N ILE A 584 -7.01 4.31 36.78
CA ILE A 584 -8.07 5.31 36.96
C ILE A 584 -9.13 4.85 37.99
N ARG A 585 -9.56 3.60 37.94
CA ARG A 585 -10.55 3.06 38.87
C ARG A 585 -10.01 2.90 40.28
N GLU A 586 -8.75 2.51 40.42
CA GLU A 586 -8.07 2.38 41.70
C GLU A 586 -7.83 3.75 42.39
N ASN A 587 -7.57 4.79 41.57
CA ASN A 587 -7.38 6.15 42.08
C ASN A 587 -8.09 7.19 41.18
N PRO A 588 -9.43 7.32 41.28
CA PRO A 588 -10.19 8.18 40.38
C PRO A 588 -9.91 9.68 40.56
N ASN A 589 -9.29 10.09 41.67
CA ASN A 589 -8.93 11.48 41.92
C ASN A 589 -7.51 11.86 41.48
N ALA A 590 -6.73 10.92 41.00
CA ALA A 590 -5.40 11.21 40.46
C ALA A 590 -5.47 12.14 39.25
N GLU A 591 -4.58 13.12 39.20
CA GLU A 591 -4.38 13.90 37.97
C GLU A 591 -3.82 12.97 36.88
N THR A 592 -4.52 12.93 35.76
CA THR A 592 -4.14 12.13 34.60
C THR A 592 -4.36 12.93 33.33
N VAL A 593 -3.47 12.78 32.36
CA VAL A 593 -3.66 13.33 31.01
C VAL A 593 -4.86 12.63 30.35
N PRO A 594 -5.93 13.36 29.98
CA PRO A 594 -7.04 12.77 29.26
C PRO A 594 -6.55 12.20 27.92
N ARG A 595 -6.90 10.94 27.61
CA ARG A 595 -6.40 10.24 26.44
C ARG A 595 -7.51 9.59 25.62
N ALA A 596 -7.50 9.80 24.30
CA ALA A 596 -8.34 9.12 23.34
C ALA A 596 -7.47 8.17 22.50
N VAL A 597 -7.62 6.86 22.72
CA VAL A 597 -6.88 5.83 21.98
C VAL A 597 -7.70 5.42 20.77
N ILE A 598 -7.15 5.67 19.58
CA ILE A 598 -7.86 5.49 18.31
C ILE A 598 -7.20 4.35 17.54
N PHE A 599 -7.94 3.26 17.42
CA PHE A 599 -7.56 2.12 16.58
C PHE A 599 -8.31 2.18 15.24
N ALA A 600 -7.64 1.74 14.17
CA ALA A 600 -8.29 1.45 12.90
C ALA A 600 -7.43 0.46 12.09
N GLY A 601 -8.08 -0.35 11.28
CA GLY A 601 -7.41 -1.29 10.39
C GLY A 601 -8.24 -2.54 10.14
N LYS A 602 -8.02 -3.15 8.98
CA LYS A 602 -8.69 -4.39 8.58
C LYS A 602 -7.86 -5.61 9.01
N ALA A 603 -8.52 -6.65 9.49
CA ALA A 603 -7.94 -7.99 9.61
C ALA A 603 -8.16 -8.76 8.32
N ALA A 604 -7.21 -9.60 7.90
CA ALA A 604 -7.44 -10.50 6.77
C ALA A 604 -8.62 -11.45 7.08
N PRO A 605 -9.47 -11.81 6.10
CA PRO A 605 -10.68 -12.59 6.34
C PRO A 605 -10.47 -13.90 7.08
N GLY A 606 -9.40 -14.64 6.77
CA GLY A 606 -9.05 -15.91 7.40
C GLY A 606 -8.24 -15.77 8.71
N TYR A 607 -7.89 -14.54 9.16
CA TYR A 607 -7.04 -14.36 10.33
C TYR A 607 -7.84 -14.23 11.63
N ALA A 608 -8.17 -15.38 12.24
CA ALA A 608 -9.02 -15.47 13.43
C ALA A 608 -8.49 -14.64 14.61
N MET A 609 -7.18 -14.73 14.94
CA MET A 609 -6.57 -13.99 16.06
C MET A 609 -6.69 -12.48 15.88
N ALA A 610 -6.42 -11.95 14.67
CA ALA A 610 -6.60 -10.53 14.40
C ALA A 610 -8.05 -10.07 14.57
N LYS A 611 -9.02 -10.91 14.19
CA LYS A 611 -10.46 -10.65 14.41
C LYS A 611 -10.83 -10.69 15.91
N ALA A 612 -10.24 -11.61 16.67
CA ALA A 612 -10.41 -11.68 18.12
C ALA A 612 -9.86 -10.42 18.82
N ILE A 613 -8.71 -9.91 18.37
CA ILE A 613 -8.13 -8.64 18.88
C ILE A 613 -9.09 -7.46 18.58
N ILE A 614 -9.64 -7.34 17.37
CA ILE A 614 -10.63 -6.31 17.04
C ILE A 614 -11.84 -6.39 17.98
N LYS A 615 -12.35 -7.60 18.19
CA LYS A 615 -13.48 -7.83 19.10
C LYS A 615 -13.17 -7.40 20.52
N LEU A 616 -11.99 -7.75 21.03
CA LEU A 616 -11.56 -7.36 22.38
C LEU A 616 -11.40 -5.83 22.50
N ILE A 617 -10.80 -5.15 21.51
CA ILE A 617 -10.71 -3.68 21.47
C ILE A 617 -12.10 -3.04 21.61
N ASN A 618 -13.08 -3.50 20.82
CA ASN A 618 -14.43 -2.97 20.85
C ASN A 618 -15.16 -3.27 22.17
N ASN A 619 -14.91 -4.41 22.80
CA ASN A 619 -15.48 -4.76 24.09
C ASN A 619 -14.90 -3.87 25.20
N VAL A 620 -13.58 -3.66 25.22
CA VAL A 620 -12.91 -2.73 26.15
C VAL A 620 -13.43 -1.31 25.94
N ALA A 621 -13.55 -0.85 24.72
CA ALA A 621 -14.06 0.47 24.37
C ALA A 621 -15.46 0.72 24.96
N ARG A 622 -16.39 -0.23 24.76
CA ARG A 622 -17.76 -0.13 25.30
C ARG A 622 -17.80 -0.09 26.81
N THR A 623 -16.97 -0.89 27.46
CA THR A 623 -16.90 -0.89 28.94
C THR A 623 -16.40 0.44 29.47
N ILE A 624 -15.33 0.99 28.88
CA ILE A 624 -14.77 2.30 29.29
C ILE A 624 -15.77 3.42 29.03
N ASP A 625 -16.47 3.41 27.89
CA ASP A 625 -17.43 4.45 27.54
C ASP A 625 -18.65 4.50 28.50
N SER A 626 -19.01 3.35 29.06
CA SER A 626 -20.09 3.22 30.03
C SER A 626 -19.69 3.46 31.48
N ASP A 627 -18.39 3.69 31.79
CA ASP A 627 -17.89 3.89 33.14
C ASP A 627 -17.70 5.39 33.45
N ASP A 628 -18.53 5.93 34.30
CA ASP A 628 -18.51 7.35 34.70
C ASP A 628 -17.21 7.80 35.36
N LEU A 629 -16.44 6.89 35.99
CA LEU A 629 -15.14 7.18 36.58
C LEU A 629 -14.02 7.30 35.54
N ALA A 630 -14.17 6.65 34.40
CA ALA A 630 -13.11 6.53 33.41
C ALA A 630 -13.34 7.37 32.15
N ARG A 631 -14.56 7.52 31.69
CA ARG A 631 -14.90 8.10 30.40
C ARG A 631 -14.39 9.53 30.17
N ASP A 632 -14.26 10.36 31.22
CA ASP A 632 -13.73 11.71 31.06
C ASP A 632 -12.19 11.80 31.06
N LYS A 633 -11.51 10.65 31.30
CA LYS A 633 -10.05 10.53 31.38
C LYS A 633 -9.48 9.60 30.32
N LEU A 634 -10.28 8.65 29.83
CA LEU A 634 -9.87 7.64 28.85
C LEU A 634 -11.04 7.33 27.91
N ARG A 635 -10.78 7.44 26.64
CA ARG A 635 -11.70 7.02 25.56
C ARG A 635 -10.99 6.05 24.65
N VAL A 636 -11.74 5.09 24.13
CA VAL A 636 -11.21 4.15 23.12
C VAL A 636 -12.19 4.08 21.96
N ALA A 637 -11.68 4.21 20.75
CA ALA A 637 -12.49 4.09 19.55
C ALA A 637 -11.81 3.18 18.53
N PHE A 638 -12.56 2.23 17.98
CA PHE A 638 -12.16 1.48 16.79
C PHE A 638 -12.91 2.03 15.59
N LEU A 639 -12.19 2.70 14.69
CA LEU A 639 -12.78 3.27 13.48
C LEU A 639 -12.87 2.19 12.38
N PRO A 640 -14.08 1.80 11.97
CA PRO A 640 -14.24 0.79 10.93
C PRO A 640 -13.86 1.34 9.55
N ASP A 641 -13.51 0.42 8.66
CA ASP A 641 -13.24 0.65 7.24
C ASP A 641 -12.13 1.70 7.00
N TYR A 642 -10.96 1.43 7.56
CA TYR A 642 -9.78 2.29 7.39
C TYR A 642 -9.34 2.30 5.92
N ASP A 643 -9.41 3.47 5.30
CA ASP A 643 -9.06 3.78 3.92
C ASP A 643 -8.21 5.06 3.84
N VAL A 644 -7.89 5.52 2.62
CA VAL A 644 -7.08 6.73 2.42
C VAL A 644 -7.84 7.98 2.90
N SER A 645 -9.13 8.07 2.63
CA SER A 645 -9.97 9.21 3.02
C SER A 645 -10.05 9.37 4.54
N LEU A 646 -10.18 8.26 5.27
CA LEU A 646 -10.15 8.28 6.74
C LEU A 646 -8.76 8.60 7.26
N ALA A 647 -7.71 8.03 6.65
CA ALA A 647 -6.33 8.32 6.99
C ALA A 647 -6.00 9.81 6.87
N GLN A 648 -6.49 10.50 5.82
CA GLN A 648 -6.29 11.93 5.62
C GLN A 648 -6.93 12.81 6.72
N LYS A 649 -7.92 12.28 7.46
CA LYS A 649 -8.49 12.95 8.63
C LYS A 649 -7.72 12.64 9.92
N ILE A 650 -7.24 11.40 10.06
CA ILE A 650 -6.55 10.93 11.26
C ILE A 650 -5.13 11.50 11.36
N MET A 651 -4.34 11.43 10.26
CA MET A 651 -2.92 11.80 10.29
C MET A 651 -2.66 13.23 10.79
N PRO A 652 -3.41 14.27 10.34
CA PRO A 652 -3.20 15.63 10.83
C PRO A 652 -3.62 15.84 12.29
N ALA A 653 -4.53 15.03 12.82
CA ALA A 653 -5.12 15.18 14.15
C ALA A 653 -4.35 14.44 15.24
N ALA A 654 -3.53 13.46 14.90
CA ALA A 654 -2.81 12.63 15.86
C ALA A 654 -1.78 13.45 16.66
N ASP A 655 -1.71 13.21 17.97
CA ASP A 655 -0.66 13.72 18.86
C ASP A 655 0.45 12.66 19.04
N LEU A 656 0.08 11.39 19.24
CA LEU A 656 0.98 10.26 19.44
C LEU A 656 0.76 9.20 18.37
N SER A 657 1.85 8.71 17.82
CA SER A 657 1.92 7.70 16.75
C SER A 657 2.46 6.38 17.29
N GLN A 658 1.64 5.33 17.33
CA GLN A 658 2.01 3.99 17.82
C GLN A 658 2.71 3.18 16.73
N GLN A 659 4.05 3.01 16.84
CA GLN A 659 4.89 2.27 15.92
C GLN A 659 5.64 1.15 16.66
N ILE A 660 4.87 0.27 17.28
CA ILE A 660 5.26 -0.66 18.33
C ILE A 660 5.40 -2.13 17.87
N SER A 661 5.70 -2.36 16.61
CA SER A 661 5.98 -3.70 16.09
C SER A 661 7.08 -4.40 16.90
N THR A 662 7.07 -5.73 16.91
CA THR A 662 8.21 -6.50 17.42
C THR A 662 9.43 -6.17 16.56
N ALA A 663 10.53 -5.77 17.17
CA ALA A 663 11.72 -5.34 16.44
C ALA A 663 12.23 -6.42 15.48
N GLY A 664 12.58 -6.01 14.26
CA GLY A 664 12.99 -6.89 13.17
C GLY A 664 11.84 -7.45 12.33
N MET A 665 10.58 -7.00 12.52
CA MET A 665 9.43 -7.54 11.79
C MET A 665 8.74 -6.54 10.87
N GLU A 666 8.73 -5.24 11.19
CA GLU A 666 8.21 -4.20 10.28
C GLU A 666 9.33 -3.79 9.31
N ALA A 667 9.19 -4.10 8.05
CA ALA A 667 10.21 -3.81 7.04
C ALA A 667 10.55 -2.30 6.96
N SER A 668 9.56 -1.44 7.00
CA SER A 668 9.73 0.02 7.00
C SER A 668 8.61 0.70 7.79
N GLY A 669 7.35 0.45 7.42
CA GLY A 669 6.24 1.33 7.73
C GLY A 669 6.29 2.61 6.88
N THR A 670 5.11 3.22 6.68
CA THR A 670 4.96 4.57 6.11
C THR A 670 3.95 5.39 6.90
N GLY A 671 3.21 4.76 7.80
CA GLY A 671 2.34 5.45 8.76
C GLY A 671 3.14 6.34 9.71
N ASN A 672 4.29 5.86 10.17
CA ASN A 672 5.25 6.61 10.98
C ASN A 672 5.66 7.92 10.32
N MET A 673 6.03 7.90 9.03
CA MET A 673 6.44 9.07 8.25
C MET A 673 5.28 10.08 8.10
N LYS A 674 4.06 9.60 7.80
CA LYS A 674 2.86 10.44 7.62
C LYS A 674 2.46 11.15 8.90
N LEU A 675 2.47 10.42 10.01
CA LEU A 675 2.11 10.94 11.33
C LEU A 675 3.16 11.96 11.82
N ALA A 676 4.46 11.65 11.71
CA ALA A 676 5.54 12.56 12.07
C ALA A 676 5.54 13.83 11.22
N LEU A 677 5.33 13.73 9.89
CA LEU A 677 5.20 14.88 8.98
C LEU A 677 4.05 15.81 9.38
N ASN A 678 3.01 15.29 10.02
CA ASN A 678 1.89 16.06 10.56
C ASN A 678 2.06 16.43 12.04
N GLY A 679 3.26 16.28 12.60
CA GLY A 679 3.61 16.70 13.96
C GLY A 679 3.11 15.78 15.07
N ALA A 680 2.87 14.50 14.80
CA ALA A 680 2.68 13.50 15.85
C ALA A 680 4.04 13.00 16.34
N LEU A 681 4.23 12.90 17.67
CA LEU A 681 5.39 12.25 18.24
C LEU A 681 5.25 10.73 18.13
N THR A 682 6.33 10.05 17.79
CA THR A 682 6.32 8.59 17.68
C THR A 682 6.70 7.94 19.01
N ILE A 683 5.90 6.96 19.44
CA ILE A 683 6.31 5.93 20.39
C ILE A 683 6.50 4.64 19.62
N GLY A 684 7.68 4.03 19.74
CA GLY A 684 8.00 2.88 18.91
C GLY A 684 9.21 2.10 19.35
N THR A 685 9.39 0.94 18.72
CA THR A 685 10.58 0.12 18.83
C THR A 685 11.63 0.53 17.79
N LEU A 686 12.89 0.09 17.98
CA LEU A 686 13.94 0.22 16.98
C LEU A 686 13.73 -0.79 15.84
N ASP A 687 12.73 -0.48 15.00
CA ASP A 687 12.30 -1.33 13.89
C ASP A 687 11.94 -0.49 12.65
N GLY A 688 12.16 -1.07 11.48
CA GLY A 688 11.84 -0.42 10.20
C GLY A 688 12.41 1.00 10.10
N ALA A 689 11.63 1.91 9.57
CA ALA A 689 12.03 3.31 9.39
C ALA A 689 12.01 4.14 10.69
N ASN A 690 11.57 3.60 11.85
CA ASN A 690 11.63 4.32 13.12
C ASN A 690 13.07 4.71 13.49
N ILE A 691 14.05 3.88 13.13
CA ILE A 691 15.47 4.15 13.37
C ILE A 691 15.91 5.39 12.60
N GLU A 692 15.62 5.41 11.30
CA GLU A 692 15.97 6.54 10.42
C GLU A 692 15.20 7.81 10.84
N ILE A 693 13.92 7.69 11.24
CA ILE A 693 13.17 8.83 11.80
C ILE A 693 13.85 9.37 13.05
N ARG A 694 14.23 8.49 14.01
CA ARG A 694 14.98 8.90 15.20
C ARG A 694 16.28 9.66 14.85
N ASP A 695 17.02 9.17 13.86
CA ASP A 695 18.27 9.76 13.44
C ASP A 695 18.10 11.16 12.81
N HIS A 696 16.95 11.39 12.16
CA HIS A 696 16.61 12.70 11.56
C HIS A 696 16.00 13.69 12.56
N VAL A 697 15.13 13.23 13.49
CA VAL A 697 14.48 14.13 14.43
C VAL A 697 15.26 14.36 15.72
N GLY A 698 16.26 13.51 16.03
CA GLY A 698 16.98 13.44 17.29
C GLY A 698 16.32 12.50 18.30
N ALA A 699 17.13 11.75 19.07
CA ALA A 699 16.67 10.73 20.00
C ALA A 699 15.77 11.28 21.12
N GLU A 700 15.93 12.56 21.48
CA GLU A 700 15.15 13.27 22.48
C GLU A 700 13.73 13.66 22.00
N ASN A 701 13.47 13.57 20.69
CA ASN A 701 12.20 13.97 20.07
C ASN A 701 11.32 12.78 19.67
N ILE A 702 11.64 11.58 20.14
CA ILE A 702 10.95 10.32 19.88
C ILE A 702 10.96 9.44 21.14
N PHE A 703 9.94 8.64 21.38
CA PHE A 703 9.89 7.71 22.51
C PHE A 703 10.23 6.30 22.05
N ILE A 704 11.50 5.91 22.22
CA ILE A 704 11.96 4.55 21.92
C ILE A 704 11.86 3.68 23.18
N PHE A 705 11.45 2.42 23.01
CA PHE A 705 11.35 1.40 24.05
C PHE A 705 11.57 0.00 23.49
N GLY A 706 11.76 -0.97 24.40
CA GLY A 706 11.71 -2.41 24.13
C GLY A 706 13.00 -2.96 23.51
N LEU A 707 12.93 -4.24 23.16
CA LEU A 707 14.05 -5.04 22.65
C LEU A 707 14.42 -4.59 21.22
N THR A 708 15.71 -4.68 20.91
CA THR A 708 16.24 -4.58 19.53
C THR A 708 16.01 -5.87 18.76
N ALA A 709 16.22 -5.86 17.44
CA ALA A 709 16.07 -7.05 16.59
C ALA A 709 17.00 -8.21 17.05
N ASP A 710 18.25 -7.89 17.42
CA ASP A 710 19.22 -8.88 17.89
C ASP A 710 18.82 -9.46 19.26
N GLU A 711 18.31 -8.62 20.17
CA GLU A 711 17.80 -9.07 21.48
C GLU A 711 16.54 -9.93 21.35
N VAL A 712 15.63 -9.62 20.41
CA VAL A 712 14.48 -10.45 20.07
C VAL A 712 14.95 -11.83 19.61
N ALA A 713 15.91 -11.88 18.70
CA ALA A 713 16.47 -13.13 18.20
C ALA A 713 17.13 -13.94 19.32
N ALA A 714 17.96 -13.29 20.15
CA ALA A 714 18.63 -13.92 21.28
C ALA A 714 17.63 -14.47 22.32
N ARG A 715 16.58 -13.69 22.66
CA ARG A 715 15.56 -14.09 23.63
C ARG A 715 14.73 -15.30 23.15
N ARG A 716 14.43 -15.35 21.84
CA ARG A 716 13.79 -16.54 21.23
C ARG A 716 14.70 -17.77 21.28
N ALA A 717 15.97 -17.60 20.93
CA ALA A 717 16.94 -18.70 20.94
C ALA A 717 17.18 -19.25 22.37
N ALA A 718 17.10 -18.39 23.38
CA ALA A 718 17.20 -18.78 24.80
C ALA A 718 15.93 -19.44 25.36
N GLY A 719 14.82 -19.47 24.60
CA GLY A 719 13.52 -20.00 25.03
C GLY A 719 12.72 -18.96 25.84
N TYR A 720 12.01 -18.10 25.12
CA TYR A 720 11.11 -17.09 25.70
C TYR A 720 9.97 -17.75 26.49
N ARG A 721 9.72 -17.27 27.71
CA ARG A 721 8.70 -17.78 28.60
C ARG A 721 7.78 -16.63 29.07
N PRO A 722 6.60 -16.45 28.47
CA PRO A 722 5.66 -15.37 28.81
C PRO A 722 5.28 -15.33 30.30
N ARG A 723 5.14 -16.48 30.95
CA ARG A 723 4.80 -16.56 32.39
C ARG A 723 5.84 -15.91 33.29
N GLY A 724 7.11 -15.95 32.91
CA GLY A 724 8.17 -15.27 33.66
C GLY A 724 8.02 -13.74 33.69
N GLU A 725 7.53 -13.15 32.58
CA GLU A 725 7.26 -11.71 32.51
C GLU A 725 6.11 -11.32 33.44
N ILE A 726 5.11 -12.18 33.55
CA ILE A 726 3.94 -11.97 34.41
C ILE A 726 4.34 -12.03 35.90
N GLU A 727 5.10 -13.08 36.26
CA GLU A 727 5.59 -13.25 37.63
C GLU A 727 6.46 -12.06 38.09
N ALA A 728 7.20 -11.45 37.16
CA ALA A 728 8.03 -10.27 37.42
C ALA A 728 7.24 -8.95 37.51
N ASN A 729 5.98 -8.91 37.02
CA ASN A 729 5.20 -7.68 36.90
C ASN A 729 3.75 -7.86 37.43
N PRO A 730 3.50 -7.54 38.72
CA PRO A 730 2.16 -7.69 39.33
C PRO A 730 1.07 -6.83 38.64
N GLU A 731 1.43 -5.68 38.05
CA GLU A 731 0.48 -4.83 37.33
C GLU A 731 0.02 -5.52 36.03
N LEU A 732 0.94 -6.15 35.30
CA LEU A 732 0.64 -6.96 34.13
C LEU A 732 -0.24 -8.17 34.50
N GLN A 733 0.10 -8.88 35.59
CA GLN A 733 -0.72 -9.99 36.09
C GLN A 733 -2.16 -9.55 36.32
N SER A 734 -2.37 -8.48 37.07
CA SER A 734 -3.71 -7.97 37.40
C SER A 734 -4.47 -7.48 36.14
N THR A 735 -3.76 -6.98 35.14
CA THR A 735 -4.33 -6.57 33.82
C THR A 735 -4.83 -7.77 33.04
N LEU A 736 -4.03 -8.84 32.99
CA LEU A 736 -4.40 -10.09 32.30
C LEU A 736 -5.55 -10.80 33.03
N ASP A 737 -5.53 -10.83 34.37
CA ASP A 737 -6.59 -11.41 35.19
C ASP A 737 -7.94 -10.69 34.95
N LEU A 738 -7.92 -9.36 34.82
CA LEU A 738 -9.13 -8.60 34.53
C LEU A 738 -9.70 -8.94 33.15
N ILE A 739 -8.84 -9.09 32.14
CA ILE A 739 -9.26 -9.51 30.79
C ILE A 739 -9.79 -10.95 30.83
N ALA A 740 -9.06 -11.85 31.46
CA ALA A 740 -9.39 -13.29 31.55
C ALA A 740 -10.70 -13.55 32.33
N SER A 741 -11.04 -12.67 33.27
CA SER A 741 -12.29 -12.77 34.05
C SER A 741 -13.56 -12.61 33.22
N GLY A 742 -13.46 -12.16 31.97
CA GLY A 742 -14.63 -11.81 31.13
C GLY A 742 -15.27 -10.47 31.48
N PHE A 743 -14.63 -9.63 32.28
CA PHE A 743 -15.13 -8.33 32.71
C PHE A 743 -15.55 -7.43 31.53
N PHE A 744 -14.81 -7.45 30.43
CA PHE A 744 -15.09 -6.68 29.23
C PHE A 744 -16.12 -7.30 28.28
N SER A 745 -16.60 -8.51 28.61
CA SER A 745 -17.57 -9.24 27.79
C SER A 745 -18.67 -9.86 28.67
N PRO A 746 -19.48 -9.04 29.41
CA PRO A 746 -20.53 -9.57 30.25
C PRO A 746 -21.49 -10.46 29.44
N GLY A 747 -21.75 -11.67 29.93
CA GLY A 747 -22.57 -12.67 29.21
C GLY A 747 -21.83 -13.52 28.18
N ARG A 748 -20.57 -13.23 27.86
CA ARG A 748 -19.70 -13.99 26.97
C ARG A 748 -18.26 -13.98 27.51
N PRO A 749 -18.00 -14.55 28.71
CA PRO A 749 -16.69 -14.47 29.38
C PRO A 749 -15.56 -15.09 28.59
N ASP A 750 -15.86 -16.06 27.72
CA ASP A 750 -14.84 -16.74 26.90
C ASP A 750 -14.38 -15.95 25.66
N ASP A 751 -14.95 -14.77 25.39
CA ASP A 751 -14.58 -13.95 24.20
C ASP A 751 -13.09 -13.56 24.16
N ALA A 752 -12.41 -13.46 25.32
CA ALA A 752 -10.99 -13.15 25.39
C ALA A 752 -10.08 -14.39 25.55
N LYS A 753 -10.66 -15.58 25.68
CA LYS A 753 -9.92 -16.81 26.03
C LYS A 753 -8.79 -17.12 25.04
N GLU A 754 -9.11 -17.12 23.75
CA GLU A 754 -8.13 -17.41 22.68
C GLU A 754 -6.97 -16.41 22.70
N VAL A 755 -7.25 -15.11 22.94
CA VAL A 755 -6.24 -14.06 23.02
C VAL A 755 -5.33 -14.27 24.24
N ILE A 756 -5.89 -14.62 25.40
CA ILE A 756 -5.12 -14.91 26.63
C ILE A 756 -4.29 -16.17 26.46
N GLU A 757 -4.86 -17.25 25.92
CA GLU A 757 -4.13 -18.50 25.67
C GLU A 757 -2.95 -18.25 24.72
N ARG A 758 -3.14 -17.43 23.69
CA ARG A 758 -2.07 -17.05 22.77
C ARG A 758 -0.94 -16.29 23.46
N LEU A 759 -1.27 -15.29 24.30
CA LEU A 759 -0.29 -14.51 25.04
C LEU A 759 0.52 -15.34 26.03
N LEU A 760 -0.09 -16.39 26.62
CA LEU A 760 0.53 -17.25 27.62
C LEU A 760 1.27 -18.45 27.03
N SER A 761 1.21 -18.62 25.73
CA SER A 761 1.86 -19.71 25.01
C SER A 761 3.38 -19.51 24.95
N ASP A 762 4.18 -20.53 25.31
CA ASP A 762 5.64 -20.51 25.11
C ASP A 762 6.02 -20.41 23.61
N ALA A 763 5.07 -20.63 22.69
CA ALA A 763 5.21 -20.45 21.25
C ALA A 763 4.77 -19.06 20.77
N GLU A 764 4.53 -18.08 21.67
CA GLU A 764 4.17 -16.71 21.31
C GLU A 764 5.35 -16.03 20.61
N PRO A 765 5.25 -15.72 19.27
CA PRO A 765 6.42 -15.35 18.49
C PRO A 765 6.72 -13.86 18.52
N TYR A 766 5.83 -13.02 19.10
CA TYR A 766 5.92 -11.55 18.97
C TYR A 766 6.42 -10.85 20.23
N LEU A 767 6.75 -11.62 21.29
CA LEU A 767 7.32 -11.13 22.55
C LEU A 767 6.52 -9.96 23.15
N VAL A 768 5.18 -10.08 23.11
CA VAL A 768 4.28 -8.99 23.54
C VAL A 768 4.51 -8.63 25.01
N LEU A 769 4.61 -9.64 25.89
CA LEU A 769 4.76 -9.44 27.32
C LEU A 769 6.18 -9.01 27.72
N ALA A 770 7.21 -9.40 26.96
CA ALA A 770 8.60 -9.02 27.22
C ALA A 770 8.84 -7.50 27.14
N ASP A 771 8.13 -6.82 26.23
CA ASP A 771 8.26 -5.37 26.07
C ASP A 771 7.24 -4.56 26.88
N TYR A 772 6.31 -5.22 27.59
CA TYR A 772 5.22 -4.54 28.28
C TYR A 772 5.70 -3.49 29.31
N ALA A 773 6.64 -3.86 30.17
CA ALA A 773 7.14 -2.97 31.21
C ALA A 773 7.81 -1.72 30.62
N ALA A 774 8.68 -1.90 29.62
CA ALA A 774 9.35 -0.80 28.91
C ALA A 774 8.35 0.08 28.15
N TYR A 775 7.31 -0.52 27.59
CA TYR A 775 6.24 0.21 26.92
C TYR A 775 5.41 1.06 27.90
N ALA A 776 5.02 0.50 29.05
CA ALA A 776 4.28 1.22 30.08
C ALA A 776 5.08 2.42 30.61
N GLU A 777 6.38 2.24 30.88
CA GLU A 777 7.28 3.33 31.27
C GLU A 777 7.39 4.43 30.18
N ALA A 778 7.49 4.02 28.92
CA ALA A 778 7.51 4.97 27.80
C ALA A 778 6.21 5.77 27.70
N GLN A 779 5.07 5.14 27.97
CA GLN A 779 3.76 5.80 28.02
C GLN A 779 3.63 6.79 29.18
N ASP A 780 4.20 6.47 30.34
CA ASP A 780 4.25 7.40 31.47
C ASP A 780 5.12 8.64 31.14
N ARG A 781 6.22 8.48 30.39
CA ARG A 781 7.03 9.60 29.85
C ARG A 781 6.24 10.45 28.84
N VAL A 782 5.38 9.82 28.03
CA VAL A 782 4.47 10.53 27.11
C VAL A 782 3.51 11.43 27.88
N ASP A 783 2.84 10.92 28.93
CA ASP A 783 1.93 11.72 29.74
C ASP A 783 2.66 12.90 30.42
N ALA A 784 3.83 12.66 31.01
CA ALA A 784 4.63 13.69 31.63
C ALA A 784 5.03 14.83 30.66
N LEU A 785 5.39 14.50 29.42
CA LEU A 785 5.73 15.48 28.40
C LEU A 785 4.49 16.21 27.86
N TYR A 786 3.36 15.51 27.65
CA TYR A 786 2.14 16.10 27.10
C TYR A 786 1.55 17.17 28.03
N ALA A 787 1.72 17.02 29.34
CA ALA A 787 1.36 18.04 30.33
C ALA A 787 2.17 19.35 30.16
N LEU A 788 3.28 19.33 29.43
CA LEU A 788 4.15 20.48 29.18
C LEU A 788 3.93 20.98 27.73
N GLU A 789 2.83 21.67 27.47
CA GLU A 789 2.30 22.04 26.16
C GLU A 789 3.37 22.64 25.21
N ASP A 790 4.20 23.58 25.73
CA ASP A 790 5.24 24.23 24.94
C ASP A 790 6.37 23.26 24.52
N GLN A 791 6.75 22.36 25.41
CA GLN A 791 7.76 21.34 25.10
C GLN A 791 7.23 20.30 24.12
N TRP A 792 5.97 19.88 24.29
CA TRP A 792 5.32 18.98 23.35
C TRP A 792 5.26 19.61 21.95
N SER A 793 4.77 20.85 21.84
CA SER A 793 4.66 21.53 20.55
C SER A 793 6.01 21.81 19.90
N HIS A 794 7.05 22.12 20.68
CA HIS A 794 8.41 22.26 20.19
C HIS A 794 8.89 20.96 19.51
N LYS A 795 8.75 19.81 20.19
CA LYS A 795 9.11 18.51 19.63
C LYS A 795 8.24 18.11 18.42
N ALA A 796 6.95 18.46 18.44
CA ALA A 796 6.05 18.20 17.33
C ALA A 796 6.46 18.98 16.05
N VAL A 797 6.89 20.23 16.19
CA VAL A 797 7.42 21.04 15.10
C VAL A 797 8.73 20.45 14.58
N ILE A 798 9.66 20.05 15.47
CA ILE A 798 10.92 19.37 15.08
C ILE A 798 10.62 18.12 14.27
N ASN A 799 9.71 17.25 14.74
CA ASN A 799 9.33 16.05 14.00
C ASN A 799 8.83 16.40 12.59
N CYS A 800 7.91 17.36 12.48
CA CYS A 800 7.38 17.79 11.19
C CYS A 800 8.47 18.28 10.23
N LEU A 801 9.34 19.19 10.68
CA LEU A 801 10.31 19.86 9.83
C LEU A 801 11.48 18.96 9.39
N ASN A 802 11.76 17.88 10.11
CA ASN A 802 12.84 16.96 9.80
C ASN A 802 12.38 15.71 9.02
N MET A 803 11.17 15.74 8.42
CA MET A 803 10.67 14.65 7.57
C MET A 803 11.08 14.75 6.09
N GLY A 804 11.95 15.68 5.72
CA GLY A 804 12.37 15.90 4.33
C GLY A 804 12.85 14.64 3.61
N TYR A 805 13.71 13.88 4.27
CA TYR A 805 14.24 12.60 3.77
C TYR A 805 13.15 11.58 3.40
N PHE A 806 12.00 11.58 4.07
CA PHE A 806 10.94 10.60 3.89
C PHE A 806 9.96 10.93 2.76
N SER A 807 10.37 11.77 1.82
CA SER A 807 9.65 12.03 0.57
C SER A 807 9.75 10.83 -0.39
N SER A 808 8.62 10.43 -1.00
CA SER A 808 8.64 9.46 -2.11
C SER A 808 9.36 10.00 -3.35
N ASP A 809 9.49 11.34 -3.49
CA ASP A 809 10.25 11.95 -4.56
C ASP A 809 11.76 11.64 -4.42
N ARG A 810 12.32 11.70 -3.20
CA ARG A 810 13.68 11.24 -2.92
C ARG A 810 13.83 9.76 -3.24
N SER A 811 12.88 8.90 -2.77
CA SER A 811 12.94 7.47 -3.05
C SER A 811 12.96 7.20 -4.56
N ILE A 812 12.11 7.86 -5.35
CA ILE A 812 12.04 7.69 -6.80
C ILE A 812 13.32 8.15 -7.50
N ARG A 813 13.94 9.26 -7.05
CA ARG A 813 15.28 9.67 -7.58
C ARG A 813 16.32 8.57 -7.34
N GLU A 814 16.36 7.96 -6.16
CA GLU A 814 17.27 6.84 -5.87
C GLU A 814 16.98 5.59 -6.72
N TYR A 815 15.70 5.23 -6.91
CA TYR A 815 15.33 4.14 -7.84
C TYR A 815 15.77 4.45 -9.27
N ALA A 816 15.53 5.68 -9.74
CA ALA A 816 15.89 6.12 -11.09
C ALA A 816 17.40 6.01 -11.35
N ASP A 817 18.21 6.45 -10.39
CA ASP A 817 19.67 6.48 -10.54
C ASP A 817 20.33 5.11 -10.29
N ARG A 818 19.90 4.39 -9.24
CA ARG A 818 20.62 3.21 -8.73
C ARG A 818 20.08 1.89 -9.25
N ILE A 819 18.82 1.87 -9.77
CA ILE A 819 18.15 0.66 -10.21
C ILE A 819 17.75 0.75 -11.67
N TRP A 820 16.95 1.74 -12.05
CA TRP A 820 16.32 1.78 -13.38
C TRP A 820 17.19 2.41 -14.46
N SER A 821 18.11 3.29 -14.11
CA SER A 821 18.89 4.11 -15.05
C SER A 821 17.99 4.87 -16.03
N VAL A 822 16.96 5.56 -15.49
CA VAL A 822 16.01 6.38 -16.26
C VAL A 822 16.24 7.86 -16.04
N LYS A 823 15.86 8.67 -17.03
CA LYS A 823 15.97 10.13 -16.99
C LYS A 823 14.60 10.78 -17.10
N PRO A 824 14.37 11.95 -16.46
CA PRO A 824 13.14 12.71 -16.65
C PRO A 824 13.01 13.22 -18.08
N VAL A 825 11.76 13.44 -18.54
CA VAL A 825 11.41 13.97 -19.85
C VAL A 825 10.43 15.13 -19.68
N ILE A 826 10.92 16.35 -19.92
CA ILE A 826 10.16 17.59 -19.78
C ILE A 826 9.69 18.09 -21.13
#